data_accb78426118f972bc9da0cbbcd19596
#
_entry.id   accb78426118f972bc9da0cbbcd19596
#
_cell.length_a   1.000
_cell.length_b   1.000
_cell.length_c   1.000
_cell.angle_alpha   90.00
_cell.angle_beta   90.00
_cell.angle_gamma   90.00
#
_symmetry.space_group_name_H-M   'P 1'
#
loop_
_entity.id
_entity.type
_entity.pdbx_description
1 polymer ?
#
loop_
_entity_poly.entity_id
_entity_poly.type
_entity_poly.pdbx_seq_one_letter_code
_entity_poly.pdbx_strand_id
1 'polypeptide(L)'
;MFSPANEAHFALHIDAVEHDFSVLEFTGVERLNQPYAIELTLVSERADIDSASLLHLPAWLEISPGGGLHGFITRFTQGESGRRLTRYQLRLSPQLGYLEYRTNQRIFQHQSVEQIISCVLRENAIHSDAWRFSLSADLGERRYCTQYDETDLHFIQRLCEEEGLHFHFEHSRQGHVLVFGDDQTSFPQLESIGFSQGSGMVADQPVVKRFSLTAATRPDRVSRRDYNFETPHLLLEAGARLESAPAQPALEDYDYPGGFSDRGRGRQLSQIQLERHRSHQLEARGEGDRPDLRSGHFLPLTGHLRDDWNDLWLLTEVHHHGKQPQALEESISSDTSAVDGFVQGYRNRFVATPWQAIWRPPLEHPKPRIAGSQSAVVTGPAGEEIHCDQHGRVKVQFHWDREAQADEHTSCWLRVASGWAGDRYGAIAIPRVGMEVLVSFLEGDPDQPLITGCLYHVEHVPPIELPAHKTRSSFKTLSSPGGEGYNELRIEDRKGAEQVYIHAQRDWDQRIEHDQRLHVGNERHEHTAANHYSEHLAELHRTVHGDRLTELKSSDHLSIAGNQHCRIGQSLLADVGREIHLASGRKIVIEAGMELTIKAGGSFIKLDPSGVTISGPTVRINSGGKPGQGTGASPRLPGDTAPADRSQAGSLLVPAQRQALMLGKPLCAICEEPGSDA
;
A
#
# COMPACT_ATOMS: atom_id res chain seq x y z
N MET A 1 47.43 5.64 44.37
CA MET A 1 48.71 4.97 44.08
C MET A 1 49.06 5.33 42.62
N PHE A 2 50.23 5.98 42.43
CA PHE A 2 50.67 6.20 41.07
C PHE A 2 51.08 4.84 40.47
N SER A 3 50.42 4.38 39.44
CA SER A 3 50.92 3.25 38.65
C SER A 3 52.25 3.64 38.01
N PRO A 4 53.29 2.79 38.04
CA PRO A 4 54.58 3.07 37.41
C PRO A 4 54.36 3.42 35.93
N ALA A 5 55.06 4.39 35.41
CA ALA A 5 54.97 4.83 34.01
C ALA A 5 55.32 3.70 32.98
N ASN A 6 55.80 2.55 33.45
CA ASN A 6 56.18 1.43 32.64
C ASN A 6 55.18 0.27 32.64
N GLU A 7 54.01 0.38 33.31
CA GLU A 7 52.98 -0.65 33.28
C GLU A 7 52.03 -0.42 32.12
N ALA A 8 51.67 -1.54 31.46
CA ALA A 8 50.66 -1.51 30.40
C ALA A 8 49.29 -1.22 31.01
N HIS A 9 48.62 -0.18 30.55
CA HIS A 9 47.31 0.23 31.03
C HIS A 9 46.17 -0.32 30.17
N PHE A 10 46.44 -0.63 28.88
CA PHE A 10 45.48 -1.14 27.94
C PHE A 10 45.80 -2.60 27.59
N ALA A 11 44.79 -3.45 27.71
CA ALA A 11 44.92 -4.86 27.39
C ALA A 11 43.80 -5.32 26.46
N LEU A 12 44.13 -6.16 25.49
CA LEU A 12 43.16 -6.85 24.66
C LEU A 12 43.02 -8.29 25.14
N HIS A 13 41.81 -8.72 25.41
CA HIS A 13 41.50 -10.10 25.82
C HIS A 13 40.65 -10.76 24.72
N ILE A 14 41.11 -11.92 24.22
CA ILE A 14 40.42 -12.79 23.27
C ILE A 14 40.39 -14.17 23.90
N ASP A 15 39.35 -14.51 24.62
CA ASP A 15 39.33 -15.71 25.46
C ASP A 15 39.40 -17.03 24.69
N ALA A 16 39.07 -17.01 23.39
CA ALA A 16 39.04 -18.20 22.55
C ALA A 16 40.44 -18.62 22.00
N VAL A 17 41.46 -17.75 22.10
CA VAL A 17 42.77 -17.95 21.48
C VAL A 17 43.90 -17.44 22.39
N GLU A 18 44.94 -18.25 22.59
CA GLU A 18 46.17 -17.78 23.23
C GLU A 18 46.90 -16.80 22.31
N HIS A 19 47.20 -15.61 22.79
CA HIS A 19 47.89 -14.57 22.07
C HIS A 19 48.82 -13.76 22.97
N ASP A 20 49.79 -13.11 22.36
CA ASP A 20 50.75 -12.19 22.99
C ASP A 20 50.53 -10.73 22.56
N PHE A 21 49.35 -10.39 22.08
CA PHE A 21 49.05 -9.02 21.60
C PHE A 21 49.19 -8.00 22.72
N SER A 22 50.03 -6.99 22.46
CA SER A 22 50.14 -5.79 23.25
C SER A 22 49.52 -4.61 22.50
N VAL A 23 48.61 -3.87 23.16
CA VAL A 23 47.97 -2.70 22.56
C VAL A 23 48.95 -1.56 22.47
N LEU A 24 49.21 -1.04 21.28
CA LEU A 24 50.07 0.12 21.05
C LEU A 24 49.25 1.41 21.05
N GLU A 25 48.16 1.40 20.31
CA GLU A 25 47.25 2.53 20.17
C GLU A 25 45.85 2.02 19.88
N PHE A 26 44.83 2.75 20.32
CA PHE A 26 43.46 2.55 19.85
C PHE A 26 42.72 3.86 19.67
N THR A 27 41.79 3.85 18.72
CA THR A 27 40.77 4.88 18.56
C THR A 27 39.39 4.22 18.54
N GLY A 28 38.41 4.82 19.20
CA GLY A 28 37.04 4.29 19.26
C GLY A 28 36.04 5.41 19.06
N VAL A 29 34.95 5.11 18.38
CA VAL A 29 33.80 6.03 18.24
C VAL A 29 32.55 5.30 18.64
N GLU A 30 31.83 5.84 19.61
CA GLU A 30 30.52 5.41 20.04
C GLU A 30 29.54 6.55 19.80
N ARG A 31 28.38 6.26 19.18
CA ARG A 31 27.29 7.21 18.95
C ARG A 31 25.97 6.56 19.25
N LEU A 32 25.02 7.34 19.73
CA LEU A 32 23.63 6.92 19.80
C LEU A 32 23.12 6.56 18.39
N ASN A 33 22.34 5.51 18.27
CA ASN A 33 21.74 4.99 17.04
C ASN A 33 22.72 4.55 15.95
N GLN A 34 23.99 4.29 16.32
CA GLN A 34 24.99 3.77 15.40
C GLN A 34 25.80 2.63 16.03
N PRO A 35 26.22 1.61 15.24
CA PRO A 35 27.21 0.65 15.69
C PRO A 35 28.54 1.34 15.99
N TYR A 36 29.12 1.06 17.16
CA TYR A 36 30.45 1.57 17.48
C TYR A 36 31.55 0.87 16.65
N ALA A 37 32.66 1.56 16.50
CA ALA A 37 33.86 1.00 15.87
C ALA A 37 35.10 1.37 16.70
N ILE A 38 35.94 0.37 16.99
CA ILE A 38 37.18 0.51 17.74
C ILE A 38 38.29 -0.03 16.87
N GLU A 39 39.21 0.83 16.45
CA GLU A 39 40.41 0.47 15.69
C GLU A 39 41.58 0.36 16.65
N LEU A 40 42.24 -0.81 16.64
CA LEU A 40 43.41 -1.09 17.48
C LEU A 40 44.62 -1.30 16.60
N THR A 41 45.73 -0.71 17.02
CA THR A 41 47.06 -1.08 16.55
C THR A 41 47.72 -1.93 17.64
N LEU A 42 48.12 -3.14 17.29
CA LEU A 42 48.68 -4.13 18.18
C LEU A 42 50.11 -4.46 17.75
N VAL A 43 50.90 -4.99 18.69
CA VAL A 43 52.20 -5.61 18.41
C VAL A 43 52.25 -7.01 19.05
N SER A 44 52.94 -7.92 18.36
CA SER A 44 53.16 -9.30 18.80
C SER A 44 54.53 -9.77 18.36
N GLU A 45 55.14 -10.67 19.12
CA GLU A 45 56.38 -11.36 18.71
C GLU A 45 56.14 -12.40 17.60
N ARG A 46 54.94 -12.83 17.42
CA ARG A 46 54.53 -13.79 16.39
C ARG A 46 54.22 -13.07 15.09
N ALA A 47 54.81 -13.57 13.99
CA ALA A 47 54.54 -13.07 12.64
C ALA A 47 53.67 -14.02 11.80
N ASP A 48 53.21 -15.12 12.41
CA ASP A 48 52.51 -16.21 11.74
C ASP A 48 51.03 -16.37 12.18
N ILE A 49 50.42 -15.32 12.71
CA ILE A 49 49.05 -15.38 13.23
C ILE A 49 48.07 -15.49 12.04
N ASP A 50 47.26 -16.56 12.05
CA ASP A 50 46.24 -16.76 11.03
C ASP A 50 45.10 -15.75 11.19
N SER A 51 44.98 -14.83 10.24
CA SER A 51 43.96 -13.78 10.24
C SER A 51 42.55 -14.32 10.21
N ALA A 52 42.30 -15.46 9.54
CA ALA A 52 40.98 -16.04 9.40
C ALA A 52 40.46 -16.62 10.73
N SER A 53 41.37 -17.15 11.55
CA SER A 53 40.99 -17.75 12.84
C SER A 53 40.54 -16.74 13.89
N LEU A 54 40.85 -15.45 13.72
CA LEU A 54 40.49 -14.38 14.62
C LEU A 54 39.17 -13.68 14.26
N LEU A 55 38.76 -13.74 13.00
CA LEU A 55 37.51 -13.10 12.58
C LEU A 55 36.32 -13.68 13.33
N HIS A 56 35.38 -12.77 13.67
CA HIS A 56 34.15 -13.09 14.39
C HIS A 56 34.31 -13.54 15.84
N LEU A 57 35.51 -13.58 16.39
CA LEU A 57 35.73 -13.87 17.80
C LEU A 57 35.32 -12.65 18.66
N PRO A 58 34.72 -12.88 19.83
CA PRO A 58 34.50 -11.85 20.84
C PRO A 58 35.83 -11.41 21.46
N ALA A 59 35.96 -10.13 21.71
CA ALA A 59 37.13 -9.57 22.36
C ALA A 59 36.76 -8.40 23.28
N TRP A 60 37.54 -8.20 24.32
CA TRP A 60 37.41 -7.14 25.31
C TRP A 60 38.66 -6.26 25.32
N LEU A 61 38.47 -4.96 25.00
CA LEU A 61 39.49 -3.95 25.17
C LEU A 61 39.36 -3.36 26.58
N GLU A 62 40.25 -3.73 27.48
CA GLU A 62 40.35 -3.13 28.83
C GLU A 62 41.07 -1.77 28.72
N ILE A 63 40.41 -0.71 29.16
CA ILE A 63 40.92 0.69 29.14
C ILE A 63 41.29 1.14 30.53
N SER A 64 40.63 0.63 31.56
CA SER A 64 40.88 0.86 32.96
C SER A 64 40.54 -0.41 33.76
N PRO A 65 41.03 -0.57 34.98
CA PRO A 65 40.72 -1.75 35.80
C PRO A 65 39.22 -2.01 35.91
N GLY A 66 38.76 -3.11 35.26
CA GLY A 66 37.37 -3.54 35.21
C GLY A 66 36.50 -2.74 34.26
N GLY A 67 37.01 -1.74 33.54
CA GLY A 67 36.31 -0.94 32.55
C GLY A 67 36.88 -1.08 31.14
N GLY A 68 36.03 -1.19 30.13
CA GLY A 68 36.47 -1.38 28.77
C GLY A 68 35.35 -1.45 27.76
N LEU A 69 35.65 -1.91 26.56
CA LEU A 69 34.75 -2.03 25.43
C LEU A 69 34.77 -3.47 24.89
N HIS A 70 33.62 -4.11 24.83
CA HIS A 70 33.48 -5.43 24.23
C HIS A 70 33.12 -5.26 22.74
N GLY A 71 33.56 -6.17 21.88
CA GLY A 71 33.16 -6.23 20.48
C GLY A 71 33.54 -7.53 19.83
N PHE A 72 33.15 -7.70 18.58
CA PHE A 72 33.58 -8.80 17.72
C PHE A 72 34.62 -8.31 16.74
N ILE A 73 35.62 -9.15 16.46
CA ILE A 73 36.66 -8.84 15.50
C ILE A 73 36.09 -8.91 14.08
N THR A 74 35.92 -7.75 13.46
CA THR A 74 35.35 -7.63 12.10
C THR A 74 36.37 -7.40 11.00
N ARG A 75 37.57 -6.98 11.40
CA ARG A 75 38.74 -6.81 10.50
C ARG A 75 39.97 -7.13 11.25
N PHE A 76 40.90 -7.82 10.57
CA PHE A 76 42.23 -8.08 11.06
C PHE A 76 43.23 -7.93 9.92
N THR A 77 44.32 -7.19 10.14
CA THR A 77 45.34 -6.90 9.15
C THR A 77 46.70 -7.13 9.77
N GLN A 78 47.57 -7.92 9.15
CA GLN A 78 48.97 -7.98 9.46
C GLN A 78 49.69 -6.84 8.74
N GLY A 79 50.40 -6.03 9.46
CA GLY A 79 51.24 -4.96 8.95
C GLY A 79 52.68 -5.37 8.79
N GLU A 80 53.58 -4.42 9.00
CA GLU A 80 55.01 -4.62 8.86
C GLU A 80 55.57 -5.48 10.00
N SER A 81 56.51 -6.39 9.66
CA SER A 81 57.26 -7.18 10.61
C SER A 81 58.67 -6.63 10.75
N GLY A 82 59.00 -6.21 11.99
CA GLY A 82 60.35 -5.84 12.37
C GLY A 82 61.21 -7.06 12.74
N ARG A 83 62.34 -6.83 13.37
CA ARG A 83 63.24 -7.94 13.81
C ARG A 83 62.66 -8.76 14.97
N ARG A 84 61.80 -8.14 15.83
CA ARG A 84 61.23 -8.76 17.02
C ARG A 84 59.73 -8.69 17.02
N LEU A 85 59.14 -7.57 16.62
CA LEU A 85 57.69 -7.31 16.70
C LEU A 85 57.07 -7.18 15.33
N THR A 86 55.91 -7.77 15.16
CA THR A 86 55.04 -7.59 14.01
C THR A 86 53.87 -6.71 14.43
N ARG A 87 53.52 -5.74 13.58
CA ARG A 87 52.37 -4.87 13.78
C ARG A 87 51.11 -5.52 13.21
N TYR A 88 50.01 -5.39 13.94
CA TYR A 88 48.70 -5.82 13.54
C TYR A 88 47.67 -4.69 13.71
N GLN A 89 46.67 -4.65 12.86
CA GLN A 89 45.51 -3.78 13.01
C GLN A 89 44.27 -4.64 13.16
N LEU A 90 43.44 -4.29 14.11
CA LEU A 90 42.22 -5.02 14.45
C LEU A 90 41.08 -4.03 14.64
N ARG A 91 39.88 -4.37 14.10
CA ARG A 91 38.66 -3.61 14.35
C ARG A 91 37.67 -4.42 15.17
N LEU A 92 37.19 -3.84 16.27
CA LEU A 92 36.08 -4.35 17.04
C LEU A 92 34.80 -3.57 16.69
N SER A 93 33.72 -4.30 16.51
CA SER A 93 32.38 -3.73 16.27
C SER A 93 31.32 -4.55 17.01
N PRO A 94 30.13 -4.03 17.27
CA PRO A 94 29.03 -4.81 17.84
C PRO A 94 28.52 -5.83 16.83
N GLN A 95 27.83 -6.85 17.30
CA GLN A 95 27.14 -7.83 16.45
C GLN A 95 26.15 -7.16 15.47
N LEU A 96 25.51 -6.08 15.92
CA LEU A 96 24.61 -5.26 15.10
C LEU A 96 25.29 -4.79 13.79
N GLY A 97 26.60 -4.56 13.78
CA GLY A 97 27.35 -4.16 12.59
C GLY A 97 27.33 -5.17 11.44
N TYR A 98 27.09 -6.46 11.71
CA TYR A 98 26.99 -7.47 10.65
C TYR A 98 25.75 -7.28 9.78
N LEU A 99 24.72 -6.62 10.29
CA LEU A 99 23.49 -6.35 9.57
C LEU A 99 23.67 -5.40 8.38
N GLU A 100 24.80 -4.69 8.31
CA GLU A 100 25.20 -3.88 7.14
C GLU A 100 25.48 -4.73 5.90
N TYR A 101 25.82 -6.00 6.07
CA TYR A 101 26.19 -6.91 4.98
C TYR A 101 25.03 -7.78 4.49
N ARG A 102 23.83 -7.60 5.03
CA ARG A 102 22.62 -8.33 4.63
C ARG A 102 21.56 -7.38 4.10
N THR A 103 21.37 -7.38 2.78
CA THR A 103 20.28 -6.65 2.11
C THR A 103 19.08 -7.58 1.93
N ASN A 104 17.85 -7.06 2.17
CA ASN A 104 16.64 -7.84 2.03
C ASN A 104 15.51 -7.03 1.38
N GLN A 105 14.48 -7.76 0.89
CA GLN A 105 13.23 -7.20 0.41
C GLN A 105 12.11 -8.09 0.94
N ARG A 106 11.26 -7.55 1.82
CA ARG A 106 10.19 -8.28 2.50
C ARG A 106 9.14 -7.36 3.09
N ILE A 107 8.03 -7.93 3.49
CA ILE A 107 6.86 -7.22 3.97
C ILE A 107 6.51 -7.71 5.37
N PHE A 108 6.32 -6.78 6.29
CA PHE A 108 5.76 -7.03 7.61
C PHE A 108 4.35 -6.47 7.67
N GLN A 109 3.40 -7.25 8.19
CA GLN A 109 2.01 -6.85 8.32
C GLN A 109 1.54 -7.01 9.77
N HIS A 110 0.77 -6.03 10.27
CA HIS A 110 0.17 -6.06 11.61
C HIS A 110 1.20 -6.35 12.72
N GLN A 111 2.36 -5.69 12.65
CA GLN A 111 3.43 -5.81 13.64
C GLN A 111 3.86 -4.44 14.15
N SER A 112 4.21 -4.35 15.43
CA SER A 112 4.85 -3.17 15.99
C SER A 112 6.32 -3.09 15.56
N VAL A 113 6.92 -1.90 15.63
CA VAL A 113 8.35 -1.72 15.30
C VAL A 113 9.24 -2.56 16.22
N GLU A 114 8.87 -2.73 17.50
CA GLU A 114 9.54 -3.63 18.43
C GLU A 114 9.55 -5.08 17.92
N GLN A 115 8.40 -5.58 17.45
CA GLN A 115 8.27 -6.94 16.92
C GLN A 115 9.11 -7.12 15.65
N ILE A 116 9.08 -6.13 14.75
CA ILE A 116 9.85 -6.14 13.50
C ILE A 116 11.35 -6.17 13.80
N ILE A 117 11.84 -5.26 14.64
CA ILE A 117 13.26 -5.22 15.03
C ILE A 117 13.68 -6.54 15.71
N SER A 118 12.85 -7.04 16.61
CA SER A 118 13.10 -8.33 17.29
C SER A 118 13.18 -9.50 16.33
N CYS A 119 12.38 -9.50 15.27
CA CYS A 119 12.42 -10.49 14.19
C CYS A 119 13.76 -10.42 13.45
N VAL A 120 14.14 -9.22 13.00
CA VAL A 120 15.39 -8.99 12.25
C VAL A 120 16.62 -9.38 13.07
N LEU A 121 16.66 -9.03 14.36
CA LEU A 121 17.79 -9.39 15.24
C LEU A 121 17.93 -10.90 15.41
N ARG A 122 16.81 -11.61 15.66
CA ARG A 122 16.81 -13.08 15.80
C ARG A 122 17.27 -13.80 14.54
N GLU A 123 16.81 -13.35 13.38
CA GLU A 123 17.22 -13.89 12.08
C GLU A 123 18.73 -13.72 11.79
N ASN A 124 19.33 -12.69 12.37
CA ASN A 124 20.76 -12.44 12.29
C ASN A 124 21.54 -13.10 13.45
N ALA A 125 20.95 -14.09 14.13
CA ALA A 125 21.55 -14.84 15.22
C ALA A 125 22.03 -13.96 16.40
N ILE A 126 21.44 -12.78 16.59
CA ILE A 126 21.61 -11.97 17.80
C ILE A 126 20.65 -12.50 18.84
N HIS A 127 21.17 -13.15 19.89
CA HIS A 127 20.37 -13.79 20.91
C HIS A 127 19.61 -12.79 21.77
N SER A 128 18.49 -13.21 22.35
CA SER A 128 17.59 -12.33 23.09
C SER A 128 18.17 -11.77 24.41
N ASP A 129 19.28 -12.29 24.87
CA ASP A 129 20.04 -11.77 26.03
C ASP A 129 21.02 -10.64 25.65
N ALA A 130 21.31 -10.49 24.33
CA ALA A 130 22.18 -9.44 23.80
C ALA A 130 21.44 -8.14 23.48
N TRP A 131 20.13 -8.06 23.66
CA TRP A 131 19.34 -6.84 23.46
C TRP A 131 18.12 -6.77 24.35
N ARG A 132 17.64 -5.55 24.60
CA ARG A 132 16.38 -5.30 25.32
C ARG A 132 15.71 -4.01 24.88
N PHE A 133 14.40 -3.96 25.04
CA PHE A 133 13.61 -2.73 24.93
C PHE A 133 13.28 -2.18 26.32
N SER A 134 13.42 -0.88 26.47
CA SER A 134 13.03 -0.09 27.63
C SER A 134 12.11 1.04 27.14
N LEU A 135 10.83 0.69 26.87
CA LEU A 135 9.86 1.60 26.30
C LEU A 135 8.86 2.08 27.35
N SER A 136 8.54 3.36 27.30
CA SER A 136 7.53 4.02 28.14
C SER A 136 6.14 4.02 27.49
N ALA A 137 6.08 3.92 26.15
CA ALA A 137 4.85 3.96 25.37
C ALA A 137 4.70 2.74 24.46
N ASP A 138 3.46 2.39 24.14
CA ASP A 138 3.15 1.44 23.08
C ASP A 138 3.36 2.09 21.71
N LEU A 139 4.16 1.46 20.86
CA LEU A 139 4.46 1.95 19.51
C LEU A 139 3.32 1.76 18.54
N GLY A 140 2.32 0.95 18.87
CA GLY A 140 1.23 0.57 17.99
C GLY A 140 1.65 -0.34 16.84
N GLU A 141 0.66 -0.98 16.22
CA GLU A 141 0.89 -1.86 15.08
C GLU A 141 0.93 -1.08 13.76
N ARG A 142 1.88 -1.40 12.91
CA ARG A 142 1.90 -0.98 11.51
C ARG A 142 1.09 -1.96 10.69
N ARG A 143 0.09 -1.48 9.95
CA ARG A 143 -0.71 -2.32 9.03
C ARG A 143 0.17 -2.95 7.95
N TYR A 144 1.18 -2.21 7.51
CA TYR A 144 2.09 -2.60 6.44
C TYR A 144 3.43 -1.88 6.61
N CYS A 145 4.52 -2.59 6.50
CA CYS A 145 5.87 -2.05 6.60
C CYS A 145 6.80 -2.86 5.69
N THR A 146 7.37 -2.21 4.70
CA THR A 146 8.21 -2.86 3.70
C THR A 146 9.68 -2.53 3.96
N GLN A 147 10.50 -3.57 4.06
CA GLN A 147 11.94 -3.46 3.84
C GLN A 147 12.17 -3.60 2.33
N TYR A 148 12.72 -2.57 1.68
CA TYR A 148 12.89 -2.57 0.23
C TYR A 148 14.30 -2.11 -0.17
N ASP A 149 15.10 -3.02 -0.73
CA ASP A 149 16.46 -2.77 -1.24
C ASP A 149 17.34 -1.99 -0.24
N GLU A 150 17.23 -2.34 1.03
CA GLU A 150 18.00 -1.75 2.13
C GLU A 150 18.63 -2.84 2.99
N THR A 151 19.75 -2.51 3.66
CA THR A 151 20.37 -3.44 4.58
C THR A 151 19.53 -3.60 5.84
N ASP A 152 19.67 -4.74 6.52
CA ASP A 152 18.96 -4.98 7.78
C ASP A 152 19.33 -3.90 8.84
N LEU A 153 20.57 -3.41 8.82
CA LEU A 153 20.98 -2.30 9.70
C LEU A 153 20.27 -1.00 9.35
N HIS A 154 20.28 -0.59 8.09
CA HIS A 154 19.59 0.62 7.63
C HIS A 154 18.09 0.56 7.97
N PHE A 155 17.46 -0.61 7.77
CA PHE A 155 16.06 -0.83 8.10
C PHE A 155 15.77 -0.61 9.59
N ILE A 156 16.57 -1.20 10.51
CA ILE A 156 16.42 -1.00 11.95
C ILE A 156 16.62 0.48 12.33
N GLN A 157 17.68 1.10 11.82
CA GLN A 157 17.98 2.51 12.12
C GLN A 157 16.86 3.43 11.64
N ARG A 158 16.37 3.21 10.42
CA ARG A 158 15.24 3.97 9.87
C ARG A 158 13.98 3.82 10.73
N LEU A 159 13.62 2.59 11.13
CA LEU A 159 12.47 2.35 11.99
C LEU A 159 12.61 3.03 13.36
N CYS A 160 13.80 3.00 13.94
CA CYS A 160 14.10 3.73 15.17
C CYS A 160 13.94 5.24 14.99
N GLU A 161 14.45 5.79 13.90
CA GLU A 161 14.33 7.22 13.57
C GLU A 161 12.88 7.64 13.35
N GLU A 162 12.10 6.85 12.62
CA GLU A 162 10.67 7.13 12.39
C GLU A 162 9.87 7.17 13.69
N GLU A 163 10.12 6.22 14.61
CA GLU A 163 9.43 6.14 15.90
C GLU A 163 10.05 7.02 16.99
N GLY A 164 11.19 7.65 16.72
CA GLY A 164 11.94 8.41 17.71
C GLY A 164 12.62 7.55 18.76
N LEU A 165 12.84 6.26 18.47
CA LEU A 165 13.59 5.36 19.34
C LEU A 165 15.08 5.64 19.26
N HIS A 166 15.75 5.60 20.39
CA HIS A 166 17.19 5.58 20.44
C HIS A 166 17.69 4.20 20.82
N PHE A 167 18.95 3.92 20.44
CA PHE A 167 19.65 2.78 20.99
C PHE A 167 21.09 3.13 21.38
N HIS A 168 21.61 2.40 22.36
CA HIS A 168 22.98 2.48 22.83
C HIS A 168 23.48 1.08 23.26
N PHE A 169 24.75 0.98 23.64
CA PHE A 169 25.36 -0.26 24.06
C PHE A 169 25.81 -0.16 25.51
N GLU A 170 25.52 -1.20 26.28
CA GLU A 170 26.11 -1.42 27.59
C GLU A 170 27.18 -2.53 27.47
N HIS A 171 28.37 -2.26 27.98
CA HIS A 171 29.50 -3.17 27.84
C HIS A 171 29.83 -3.90 29.14
N SER A 172 30.17 -5.15 29.01
CA SER A 172 30.78 -5.97 30.05
C SER A 172 31.88 -6.86 29.45
N ARG A 173 32.71 -7.44 30.27
CA ARG A 173 33.76 -8.35 29.80
C ARG A 173 33.19 -9.57 29.06
N GLN A 174 31.99 -10.01 29.42
CA GLN A 174 31.32 -11.19 28.87
C GLN A 174 30.57 -10.89 27.56
N GLY A 175 30.25 -9.61 27.30
CA GLY A 175 29.45 -9.24 26.13
C GLY A 175 29.04 -7.77 26.15
N HIS A 176 28.26 -7.40 25.13
CA HIS A 176 27.58 -6.12 25.12
C HIS A 176 26.09 -6.35 24.92
N VAL A 177 25.28 -5.45 25.47
CA VAL A 177 23.82 -5.46 25.36
C VAL A 177 23.38 -4.22 24.58
N LEU A 178 22.60 -4.43 23.52
CA LEU A 178 21.95 -3.38 22.74
C LEU A 178 20.64 -2.97 23.44
N VAL A 179 20.53 -1.72 23.85
CA VAL A 179 19.38 -1.20 24.58
C VAL A 179 18.63 -0.22 23.72
N PHE A 180 17.36 -0.50 23.42
CA PHE A 180 16.43 0.41 22.76
C PHE A 180 15.60 1.14 23.82
N GLY A 181 15.38 2.44 23.61
CA GLY A 181 14.57 3.26 24.49
C GLY A 181 13.80 4.35 23.73
N ASP A 182 12.72 4.84 24.33
CA ASP A 182 11.88 5.91 23.78
C ASP A 182 11.87 7.18 24.65
N ASP A 183 12.51 7.12 25.82
CA ASP A 183 12.65 8.24 26.72
C ASP A 183 14.00 8.25 27.46
N GLN A 184 14.23 9.29 28.26
CA GLN A 184 15.51 9.48 28.93
C GLN A 184 15.74 8.55 30.14
N THR A 185 14.73 7.85 30.65
CA THR A 185 14.84 6.96 31.79
C THR A 185 15.60 5.67 31.46
N SER A 186 15.72 5.37 30.19
CA SER A 186 16.49 4.22 29.68
C SER A 186 18.01 4.42 29.74
N PHE A 187 18.49 5.67 29.92
CA PHE A 187 19.92 5.96 29.96
C PHE A 187 20.48 5.82 31.39
N PRO A 188 21.51 5.01 31.61
CA PRO A 188 22.17 4.94 32.91
C PRO A 188 22.95 6.21 33.22
N GLN A 189 23.19 6.46 34.50
CA GLN A 189 23.94 7.60 35.00
C GLN A 189 25.34 7.15 35.43
N LEU A 190 26.36 7.90 34.94
CA LEU A 190 27.74 7.74 35.42
C LEU A 190 27.95 8.44 36.78
N GLU A 191 29.06 8.14 37.42
CA GLU A 191 29.51 8.92 38.57
C GLU A 191 29.87 10.36 38.15
N SER A 192 29.73 11.31 39.08
CA SER A 192 30.04 12.72 38.82
C SER A 192 31.50 12.94 38.44
N ILE A 193 31.74 13.91 37.54
CA ILE A 193 33.07 14.31 37.09
C ILE A 193 33.31 15.79 37.35
N GLY A 194 34.49 16.13 37.81
CA GLY A 194 34.91 17.51 37.99
C GLY A 194 35.39 18.15 36.70
N PHE A 195 35.07 19.43 36.52
CA PHE A 195 35.70 20.25 35.51
C PHE A 195 36.99 20.87 36.07
N SER A 196 38.10 20.74 35.33
CA SER A 196 39.35 21.42 35.70
C SER A 196 40.02 21.94 34.44
N GLN A 197 40.08 23.25 34.29
CA GLN A 197 40.78 23.86 33.18
C GLN A 197 42.30 23.68 33.39
N GLY A 198 42.98 23.06 32.43
CA GLY A 198 44.39 22.69 32.53
C GLY A 198 45.30 23.86 32.95
N SER A 199 45.69 23.91 34.25
CA SER A 199 46.60 24.86 34.83
C SER A 199 48.08 24.44 34.74
N GLY A 200 48.39 23.38 33.92
CA GLY A 200 49.73 22.80 33.84
C GLY A 200 50.06 21.81 34.96
N MET A 201 49.19 21.65 35.97
CA MET A 201 49.30 20.61 37.00
C MET A 201 48.49 19.38 36.59
N VAL A 202 49.04 18.19 36.84
CA VAL A 202 48.33 16.91 36.62
C VAL A 202 47.24 16.81 37.68
N ALA A 203 45.99 16.62 37.29
CA ALA A 203 44.91 16.33 38.24
C ALA A 203 45.10 14.94 38.83
N ASP A 204 44.86 14.79 40.14
CA ASP A 204 44.97 13.50 40.84
C ASP A 204 43.85 12.49 40.43
N GLN A 205 42.80 12.99 39.77
CA GLN A 205 41.67 12.19 39.26
C GLN A 205 41.31 12.61 37.81
N PRO A 206 40.70 11.71 37.04
CA PRO A 206 40.18 12.03 35.71
C PRO A 206 39.19 13.22 35.74
N VAL A 207 39.33 14.17 34.81
CA VAL A 207 38.54 15.42 34.74
C VAL A 207 38.09 15.74 33.32
N VAL A 208 37.06 16.58 33.22
CA VAL A 208 36.75 17.29 31.97
C VAL A 208 37.63 18.53 31.89
N LYS A 209 38.44 18.66 30.83
CA LYS A 209 39.43 19.70 30.64
C LYS A 209 38.90 20.85 29.79
N ARG A 210 37.99 20.56 28.87
CA ARG A 210 37.32 21.54 28.02
C ARG A 210 35.83 21.23 27.96
N PHE A 211 35.04 22.28 27.98
CA PHE A 211 33.59 22.17 27.79
C PHE A 211 33.08 23.45 27.14
N SER A 212 32.30 23.30 26.08
CA SER A 212 31.69 24.39 25.33
C SER A 212 30.25 24.04 24.96
N LEU A 213 29.39 25.04 24.91
CA LEU A 213 27.99 24.88 24.54
C LEU A 213 27.67 25.73 23.32
N THR A 214 27.08 25.13 22.33
CA THR A 214 26.60 25.76 21.11
C THR A 214 25.08 25.77 21.12
N ALA A 215 24.48 26.95 20.87
CA ALA A 215 23.05 27.08 20.65
C ALA A 215 22.78 27.34 19.16
N ALA A 216 21.89 26.55 18.56
CA ALA A 216 21.52 26.67 17.16
C ALA A 216 20.02 26.99 17.00
N THR A 217 19.69 27.79 15.99
CA THR A 217 18.29 28.04 15.64
C THR A 217 17.64 26.76 15.06
N ARG A 218 16.44 26.43 15.54
CA ARG A 218 15.66 25.28 15.10
C ARG A 218 14.18 25.65 15.00
N PRO A 219 13.38 24.92 14.20
CA PRO A 219 11.93 25.09 14.14
C PRO A 219 11.29 25.00 15.53
N ASP A 220 10.29 25.84 15.78
CA ASP A 220 9.51 25.88 17.01
C ASP A 220 8.10 25.32 16.84
N ARG A 221 7.77 24.96 15.61
CA ARG A 221 6.49 24.37 15.22
C ARG A 221 6.70 23.26 14.19
N VAL A 222 5.97 22.17 14.35
CA VAL A 222 5.84 21.08 13.38
C VAL A 222 4.38 20.96 12.98
N SER A 223 4.12 20.85 11.69
CA SER A 223 2.79 20.60 11.14
C SER A 223 2.87 19.45 10.14
N ARG A 224 1.94 18.51 10.23
CA ARG A 224 1.87 17.36 9.33
C ARG A 224 0.48 17.20 8.77
N ARG A 225 0.37 16.84 7.51
CA ARG A 225 -0.89 16.44 6.87
C ARG A 225 -0.78 15.07 6.25
N ASP A 226 -1.92 14.38 6.17
CA ASP A 226 -2.03 13.12 5.46
C ASP A 226 -3.43 12.97 4.84
N TYR A 227 -3.61 11.92 4.05
CA TYR A 227 -4.88 11.58 3.42
C TYR A 227 -5.26 10.13 3.71
N ASN A 228 -6.47 9.91 4.22
CA ASN A 228 -7.05 8.58 4.39
C ASN A 228 -8.29 8.43 3.52
N PHE A 229 -8.25 7.50 2.56
CA PHE A 229 -9.38 7.25 1.65
C PHE A 229 -10.61 6.67 2.37
N GLU A 230 -10.45 6.04 3.54
CA GLU A 230 -11.56 5.53 4.36
C GLU A 230 -12.36 6.66 5.01
N THR A 231 -11.73 7.82 5.18
CA THR A 231 -12.34 9.05 5.73
C THR A 231 -11.98 10.27 4.89
N PRO A 232 -12.36 10.31 3.61
CA PRO A 232 -11.83 11.27 2.62
C PRO A 232 -12.18 12.74 2.92
N HIS A 233 -13.22 12.99 3.73
CA HIS A 233 -13.65 14.34 4.12
C HIS A 233 -12.99 14.81 5.41
N LEU A 234 -12.30 13.95 6.13
CA LEU A 234 -11.59 14.32 7.35
C LEU A 234 -10.24 14.92 6.97
N LEU A 235 -10.05 16.20 7.29
CA LEU A 235 -8.72 16.80 7.18
C LEU A 235 -7.81 16.17 8.24
N LEU A 236 -6.92 15.30 7.79
CA LEU A 236 -5.90 14.71 8.64
C LEU A 236 -4.73 15.71 8.76
N GLU A 237 -4.85 16.60 9.74
CA GLU A 237 -3.82 17.55 10.12
C GLU A 237 -3.49 17.36 11.59
N ALA A 238 -2.21 17.37 11.92
CA ALA A 238 -1.69 17.29 13.27
C ALA A 238 -0.47 18.21 13.39
N GLY A 239 -0.17 18.67 14.60
CA GLY A 239 1.00 19.49 14.82
C GLY A 239 1.39 19.54 16.29
N ALA A 240 2.61 20.00 16.54
CA ALA A 240 3.17 20.29 17.85
C ALA A 240 3.84 21.67 17.82
N ARG A 241 3.79 22.37 18.94
CA ARG A 241 4.38 23.70 19.08
C ARG A 241 4.94 23.88 20.48
N LEU A 242 6.01 24.65 20.60
CA LEU A 242 6.52 25.10 21.89
C LEU A 242 5.57 26.13 22.54
N GLU A 243 5.21 25.90 23.80
CA GLU A 243 4.32 26.80 24.55
C GLU A 243 4.99 28.15 24.89
N SER A 244 6.32 28.17 25.05
CA SER A 244 7.11 29.34 25.44
C SER A 244 8.28 29.54 24.49
N ALA A 245 8.00 29.89 23.24
CA ALA A 245 9.06 30.28 22.34
C ALA A 245 9.52 31.70 22.69
N PRO A 246 10.85 31.98 22.89
CA PRO A 246 11.36 33.31 22.94
C PRO A 246 11.00 34.06 21.65
N ALA A 247 11.06 35.40 21.65
CA ALA A 247 10.77 36.22 20.47
C ALA A 247 11.76 35.89 19.34
N GLN A 248 11.40 34.94 18.49
CA GLN A 248 12.17 34.51 17.32
C GLN A 248 11.22 34.43 16.12
N PRO A 249 11.75 34.44 14.89
CA PRO A 249 10.92 34.20 13.71
C PRO A 249 10.11 32.91 13.86
N ALA A 250 8.84 32.92 13.41
CA ALA A 250 8.05 31.71 13.36
C ALA A 250 8.68 30.73 12.35
N LEU A 251 9.26 29.65 12.84
CA LEU A 251 9.92 28.63 12.05
C LEU A 251 9.10 27.35 12.10
N GLU A 252 8.53 26.99 10.96
CA GLU A 252 7.68 25.82 10.81
C GLU A 252 8.37 24.75 9.99
N ASP A 253 8.30 23.51 10.48
CA ASP A 253 8.61 22.30 9.74
C ASP A 253 7.29 21.66 9.31
N TYR A 254 7.00 21.67 7.96
CA TYR A 254 5.78 21.12 7.37
C TYR A 254 6.09 19.90 6.56
N ASP A 255 5.33 18.80 6.80
CA ASP A 255 5.52 17.51 6.17
C ASP A 255 4.22 16.99 5.56
N TYR A 256 4.31 16.47 4.29
CA TYR A 256 3.28 15.75 3.55
C TYR A 256 3.90 14.77 2.56
N PRO A 257 3.48 13.50 2.55
CA PRO A 257 2.56 12.84 3.47
C PRO A 257 3.17 12.62 4.85
N GLY A 258 2.37 12.81 5.91
CA GLY A 258 2.84 12.77 7.29
C GLY A 258 3.00 11.37 7.90
N GLY A 259 2.56 10.31 7.19
CA GLY A 259 2.71 8.92 7.61
C GLY A 259 1.75 8.48 8.71
N PHE A 260 0.51 9.00 8.74
CA PHE A 260 -0.49 8.64 9.75
C PHE A 260 -1.90 8.52 9.20
N SER A 261 -2.71 7.63 9.79
CA SER A 261 -4.10 7.39 9.42
C SER A 261 -5.12 8.00 10.39
N ASP A 262 -4.67 8.45 11.57
CA ASP A 262 -5.49 9.08 12.59
C ASP A 262 -4.76 10.25 13.27
N ARG A 263 -5.53 11.19 13.84
CA ARG A 263 -4.96 12.41 14.46
C ARG A 263 -4.15 12.16 15.73
N GLY A 264 -4.39 11.05 16.43
CA GLY A 264 -3.61 10.68 17.61
C GLY A 264 -2.17 10.38 17.23
N ARG A 265 -2.01 9.50 16.26
CA ARG A 265 -0.72 9.15 15.69
C ARG A 265 -0.01 10.37 15.06
N GLY A 266 -0.75 11.20 14.33
CA GLY A 266 -0.20 12.44 13.75
C GLY A 266 0.37 13.40 14.80
N ARG A 267 -0.31 13.56 15.94
CA ARG A 267 0.19 14.37 17.07
C ARG A 267 1.45 13.77 17.69
N GLN A 268 1.48 12.46 17.90
CA GLN A 268 2.65 11.74 18.42
C GLN A 268 3.88 11.97 17.52
N LEU A 269 3.74 11.75 16.19
CA LEU A 269 4.82 11.95 15.24
C LEU A 269 5.27 13.43 15.15
N SER A 270 4.33 14.36 15.26
CA SER A 270 4.66 15.80 15.28
C SER A 270 5.43 16.18 16.56
N GLN A 271 5.07 15.58 17.71
CA GLN A 271 5.76 15.77 18.96
C GLN A 271 7.19 15.22 18.92
N ILE A 272 7.37 14.00 18.42
CA ILE A 272 8.71 13.38 18.22
C ILE A 272 9.59 14.27 17.33
N GLN A 273 9.03 14.81 16.25
CA GLN A 273 9.79 15.69 15.36
C GLN A 273 10.16 17.02 16.04
N LEU A 274 9.28 17.60 16.84
CA LEU A 274 9.57 18.78 17.61
C LEU A 274 10.66 18.52 18.65
N GLU A 275 10.61 17.39 19.36
CA GLU A 275 11.65 16.96 20.32
C GLU A 275 13.00 16.75 19.61
N ARG A 276 13.00 16.17 18.39
CA ARG A 276 14.20 16.06 17.56
C ARG A 276 14.83 17.41 17.25
N HIS A 277 14.03 18.40 16.90
CA HIS A 277 14.55 19.77 16.72
C HIS A 277 15.10 20.35 18.01
N ARG A 278 14.48 20.06 19.15
CA ARG A 278 14.91 20.56 20.46
C ARG A 278 16.19 19.90 20.95
N SER A 279 16.35 18.59 20.75
CA SER A 279 17.55 17.86 21.16
C SER A 279 18.82 18.35 20.45
N HIS A 280 18.68 18.90 19.24
CA HIS A 280 19.79 19.48 18.48
C HIS A 280 19.89 21.01 18.57
N GLN A 281 19.11 21.63 19.44
CA GLN A 281 19.19 23.08 19.66
C GLN A 281 20.38 23.45 20.51
N LEU A 282 20.68 22.67 21.54
CA LEU A 282 21.80 22.88 22.46
C LEU A 282 22.72 21.65 22.39
N GLU A 283 23.95 21.88 21.95
CA GLU A 283 24.98 20.85 21.82
C GLU A 283 26.21 21.26 22.60
N ALA A 284 26.59 20.48 23.58
CA ALA A 284 27.85 20.64 24.32
C ALA A 284 28.94 19.75 23.70
N ARG A 285 30.17 20.27 23.67
CA ARG A 285 31.35 19.50 23.30
C ARG A 285 32.38 19.62 24.41
N GLY A 286 32.88 18.43 24.80
CA GLY A 286 33.88 18.35 25.88
C GLY A 286 35.09 17.52 25.48
N GLU A 287 36.16 17.68 26.27
CA GLU A 287 37.37 16.88 26.17
C GLU A 287 37.86 16.55 27.58
N GLY A 288 38.26 15.29 27.81
CA GLY A 288 38.68 14.81 29.10
C GLY A 288 39.57 13.58 29.03
N ASP A 289 39.83 12.99 30.19
CA ASP A 289 40.65 11.78 30.30
C ASP A 289 39.97 10.67 31.14
N ARG A 290 38.66 10.75 31.34
CA ARG A 290 37.89 9.74 32.09
C ARG A 290 37.55 8.56 31.17
N PRO A 291 38.05 7.32 31.50
CA PRO A 291 37.98 6.18 30.58
C PRO A 291 36.64 5.47 30.52
N ASP A 292 35.70 5.75 31.45
CA ASP A 292 34.39 5.10 31.55
C ASP A 292 33.26 5.89 30.86
N LEU A 293 33.57 6.99 30.14
CA LEU A 293 32.58 7.67 29.33
C LEU A 293 32.04 6.75 28.24
N ARG A 294 30.72 6.72 28.04
CA ARG A 294 30.01 5.90 27.04
C ARG A 294 28.89 6.72 26.44
N SER A 295 28.65 6.56 25.16
CA SER A 295 27.43 7.13 24.57
C SER A 295 26.18 6.52 25.18
N GLY A 296 25.09 7.29 25.27
CA GLY A 296 23.87 6.85 25.92
C GLY A 296 23.94 6.78 27.45
N HIS A 297 24.83 7.58 28.06
CA HIS A 297 24.91 7.69 29.51
C HIS A 297 24.81 9.15 29.94
N PHE A 298 24.20 9.40 31.10
CA PHE A 298 24.23 10.73 31.72
C PHE A 298 25.53 10.97 32.44
N LEU A 299 26.13 12.11 32.18
CA LEU A 299 27.34 12.60 32.81
C LEU A 299 26.98 13.76 33.76
N PRO A 300 27.03 13.59 35.09
CA PRO A 300 26.91 14.68 36.03
C PRO A 300 28.20 15.50 36.05
N LEU A 301 28.18 16.71 35.48
CA LEU A 301 29.32 17.64 35.47
C LEU A 301 29.28 18.53 36.71
N THR A 302 30.43 18.73 37.37
CA THR A 302 30.57 19.55 38.57
C THR A 302 31.80 20.43 38.48
N GLY A 303 31.82 21.52 39.28
CA GLY A 303 33.00 22.40 39.39
C GLY A 303 33.24 23.31 38.19
N HIS A 304 32.32 23.44 37.26
CA HIS A 304 32.43 24.40 36.18
C HIS A 304 32.15 25.80 36.67
N LEU A 305 32.84 26.80 36.10
CA LEU A 305 32.72 28.24 36.50
C LEU A 305 31.32 28.83 36.21
N ARG A 306 30.62 28.31 35.26
CA ARG A 306 29.19 28.58 35.01
C ARG A 306 28.34 27.60 35.80
N ASP A 307 27.60 28.10 36.78
CA ASP A 307 26.78 27.26 37.66
C ASP A 307 25.69 26.47 36.89
N ASP A 308 25.12 27.06 35.85
CA ASP A 308 24.10 26.46 35.00
C ASP A 308 24.62 25.30 34.13
N TRP A 309 25.93 25.08 34.07
CA TRP A 309 26.56 23.96 33.39
C TRP A 309 26.88 22.79 34.34
N ASN A 310 26.82 23.01 35.65
CA ASN A 310 26.95 21.95 36.66
C ASN A 310 25.65 21.16 36.80
N ASP A 311 25.37 20.31 35.79
CA ASP A 311 24.12 19.57 35.64
C ASP A 311 24.38 18.23 34.95
N LEU A 312 23.31 17.53 34.63
CA LEU A 312 23.30 16.26 33.89
C LEU A 312 23.37 16.49 32.38
N TRP A 313 24.30 15.83 31.75
CA TRP A 313 24.53 15.90 30.30
C TRP A 313 24.43 14.51 29.69
N LEU A 314 23.54 14.28 28.73
CA LEU A 314 23.46 13.05 27.98
C LEU A 314 24.57 13.00 26.93
N LEU A 315 25.47 12.01 27.06
CA LEU A 315 26.53 11.78 26.08
C LEU A 315 25.93 11.15 24.81
N THR A 316 25.92 11.88 23.72
CA THR A 316 25.39 11.41 22.44
C THR A 316 26.46 10.81 21.54
N GLU A 317 27.71 11.22 21.72
CA GLU A 317 28.88 10.73 20.98
C GLU A 317 30.12 10.77 21.89
N VAL A 318 30.96 9.74 21.83
CA VAL A 318 32.24 9.66 22.54
C VAL A 318 33.33 9.14 21.59
N HIS A 319 34.41 9.90 21.47
CA HIS A 319 35.63 9.52 20.77
C HIS A 319 36.69 9.15 21.78
N HIS A 320 37.13 7.91 21.78
CA HIS A 320 38.18 7.38 22.61
C HIS A 320 39.51 7.41 21.87
N HIS A 321 40.56 7.71 22.57
CA HIS A 321 41.93 7.63 22.04
C HIS A 321 42.90 7.22 23.15
N GLY A 322 43.54 6.09 22.98
CA GLY A 322 44.57 5.59 23.89
C GLY A 322 45.90 5.34 23.17
N LYS A 323 46.98 5.73 23.79
CA LYS A 323 48.36 5.45 23.31
C LYS A 323 49.18 4.84 24.41
N GLN A 324 49.91 3.75 24.07
CA GLN A 324 50.74 2.99 24.99
C GLN A 324 52.08 2.65 24.33
N PRO A 325 52.98 3.64 24.12
CA PRO A 325 54.27 3.41 23.44
C PRO A 325 55.18 2.43 24.18
N GLN A 326 54.92 2.18 25.46
CA GLN A 326 55.62 1.16 26.27
C GLN A 326 55.55 -0.26 25.69
N ALA A 327 54.49 -0.55 24.88
CA ALA A 327 54.36 -1.83 24.17
C ALA A 327 55.51 -2.11 23.19
N LEU A 328 56.30 -1.11 22.78
CA LEU A 328 57.45 -1.23 21.88
C LEU A 328 58.74 -1.61 22.63
N GLU A 329 58.77 -1.57 23.95
CA GLU A 329 59.83 -1.94 24.91
C GLU A 329 61.24 -1.36 24.65
N GLU A 330 61.78 -1.33 23.46
CA GLU A 330 63.18 -0.93 23.19
C GLU A 330 63.37 0.02 22.00
N SER A 331 62.37 0.20 21.17
CA SER A 331 62.54 1.10 20.03
C SER A 331 61.91 2.46 20.36
N ILE A 332 62.74 3.38 20.76
CA ILE A 332 62.46 4.81 20.62
C ILE A 332 62.37 5.12 19.15
N SER A 333 61.45 4.52 18.44
CA SER A 333 61.19 4.88 17.07
C SER A 333 60.19 6.04 17.09
N SER A 334 60.53 7.08 16.37
CA SER A 334 59.80 8.29 16.08
C SER A 334 58.41 8.10 15.45
N ASP A 335 57.87 6.88 15.40
CA ASP A 335 56.64 6.52 14.70
C ASP A 335 55.34 6.72 15.51
N THR A 336 55.41 7.18 16.73
CA THR A 336 54.28 7.76 17.41
C THR A 336 54.20 9.24 16.98
N SER A 337 53.67 9.50 15.80
CA SER A 337 53.51 10.87 15.29
C SER A 337 52.56 11.65 16.20
N ALA A 338 53.15 12.47 17.04
CA ALA A 338 52.41 13.40 17.88
C ALA A 338 51.95 14.63 17.04
N VAL A 339 51.09 14.45 16.07
CA VAL A 339 50.55 15.55 15.26
C VAL A 339 49.87 16.61 16.13
N ASP A 340 49.45 16.24 17.34
CA ASP A 340 48.69 17.08 18.27
C ASP A 340 49.28 17.11 19.70
N GLY A 341 50.52 16.62 19.87
CA GLY A 341 51.20 16.58 21.18
C GLY A 341 50.74 15.48 22.14
N PHE A 342 49.80 14.60 21.74
CA PHE A 342 49.36 13.46 22.55
C PHE A 342 50.28 12.25 22.36
N VAL A 343 51.12 12.00 23.35
CA VAL A 343 52.21 11.02 23.26
C VAL A 343 51.82 9.72 23.92
N GLN A 344 51.05 9.74 25.03
CA GLN A 344 50.80 8.55 25.86
C GLN A 344 49.55 8.76 26.77
N GLY A 345 48.92 7.68 27.19
CA GLY A 345 47.79 7.63 28.10
C GLY A 345 46.43 7.59 27.38
N TYR A 346 45.40 8.01 28.05
CA TYR A 346 44.04 8.02 27.51
C TYR A 346 43.49 9.46 27.45
N ARG A 347 42.75 9.74 26.40
CA ARG A 347 41.91 10.95 26.29
C ARG A 347 40.61 10.64 25.54
N ASN A 348 39.59 11.45 25.77
CA ASN A 348 38.38 11.40 24.99
C ASN A 348 37.91 12.80 24.55
N ARG A 349 37.09 12.80 23.53
CA ARG A 349 36.24 13.91 23.13
C ARG A 349 34.80 13.44 23.11
N PHE A 350 33.89 14.29 23.54
CA PHE A 350 32.48 13.89 23.56
C PHE A 350 31.57 15.02 23.09
N VAL A 351 30.39 14.61 22.61
CA VAL A 351 29.24 15.48 22.34
C VAL A 351 28.15 15.11 23.33
N ALA A 352 27.47 16.12 23.86
CA ALA A 352 26.42 15.93 24.83
C ALA A 352 25.27 16.91 24.65
N THR A 353 24.10 16.56 25.13
CA THR A 353 22.91 17.42 25.18
C THR A 353 22.42 17.56 26.62
N PRO A 354 21.79 18.71 27.00
CA PRO A 354 21.22 18.87 28.34
C PRO A 354 20.13 17.83 28.63
N TRP A 355 20.05 17.35 29.84
CA TRP A 355 19.07 16.34 30.25
C TRP A 355 17.61 16.78 30.09
N GLN A 356 17.33 18.10 30.09
CA GLN A 356 15.97 18.63 29.90
C GLN A 356 15.46 18.45 28.47
N ALA A 357 16.34 18.24 27.50
CA ALA A 357 15.97 18.01 26.10
C ALA A 357 15.83 16.53 25.86
N ILE A 358 14.59 16.06 25.62
CA ILE A 358 14.34 14.66 25.21
C ILE A 358 15.11 14.42 23.91
N TRP A 359 16.07 13.51 23.95
CA TRP A 359 16.89 13.20 22.79
C TRP A 359 16.12 12.28 21.83
N ARG A 360 16.08 12.67 20.55
CA ARG A 360 15.54 11.87 19.45
C ARG A 360 16.59 11.75 18.34
N PRO A 361 16.73 10.57 17.72
CA PRO A 361 17.70 10.39 16.63
C PRO A 361 17.39 11.33 15.46
N PRO A 362 18.42 11.90 14.81
CA PRO A 362 18.24 12.60 13.53
C PRO A 362 17.74 11.63 12.45
N LEU A 363 17.04 12.15 11.42
CA LEU A 363 16.61 11.36 10.27
C LEU A 363 17.76 11.22 9.26
N GLU A 364 18.67 10.29 9.49
CA GLU A 364 19.86 10.03 8.65
C GLU A 364 19.63 8.88 7.67
N HIS A 365 18.67 8.00 7.95
CA HIS A 365 18.33 6.83 7.16
C HIS A 365 16.98 7.03 6.46
N PRO A 366 16.97 7.58 5.22
CA PRO A 366 15.73 7.85 4.52
C PRO A 366 15.02 6.55 4.13
N LYS A 367 13.68 6.55 4.20
CA LYS A 367 12.86 5.47 3.69
C LYS A 367 13.12 5.26 2.19
N PRO A 368 13.36 4.03 1.72
CA PRO A 368 13.53 3.75 0.30
C PRO A 368 12.34 4.22 -0.52
N ARG A 369 12.61 4.67 -1.75
CA ARG A 369 11.57 5.12 -2.68
C ARG A 369 11.59 4.29 -3.95
N ILE A 370 10.42 3.80 -4.35
CA ILE A 370 10.22 3.08 -5.60
C ILE A 370 9.84 4.11 -6.67
N ALA A 371 10.77 4.43 -7.54
CA ALA A 371 10.60 5.49 -8.55
C ALA A 371 9.69 5.11 -9.72
N GLY A 372 9.40 3.82 -9.91
CA GLY A 372 8.61 3.30 -11.03
C GLY A 372 7.48 2.39 -10.58
N SER A 373 6.83 1.77 -11.57
CA SER A 373 5.85 0.72 -11.32
C SER A 373 6.51 -0.66 -11.37
N GLN A 374 5.94 -1.61 -10.66
CA GLN A 374 6.37 -3.02 -10.64
C GLN A 374 5.20 -3.91 -11.04
N SER A 375 5.49 -5.08 -11.62
CA SER A 375 4.44 -6.08 -11.79
C SER A 375 4.34 -6.98 -10.55
N ALA A 376 3.13 -7.48 -10.31
CA ALA A 376 2.80 -8.39 -9.24
C ALA A 376 1.67 -9.31 -9.67
N VAL A 377 1.48 -10.42 -8.97
CA VAL A 377 0.40 -11.39 -9.24
C VAL A 377 -0.69 -11.25 -8.18
N VAL A 378 -1.94 -11.19 -8.60
CA VAL A 378 -3.09 -11.14 -7.68
C VAL A 378 -3.22 -12.47 -6.94
N THR A 379 -3.40 -12.40 -5.62
CA THR A 379 -3.49 -13.56 -4.73
C THR A 379 -4.82 -13.61 -3.98
N GLY A 380 -5.12 -14.77 -3.41
CA GLY A 380 -6.32 -14.99 -2.60
C GLY A 380 -6.39 -16.41 -2.05
N PRO A 381 -7.46 -16.74 -1.32
CA PRO A 381 -7.67 -18.07 -0.77
C PRO A 381 -7.71 -19.16 -1.84
N ALA A 382 -7.26 -20.35 -1.49
CA ALA A 382 -7.26 -21.49 -2.41
C ALA A 382 -8.67 -21.79 -2.92
N GLY A 383 -8.83 -21.82 -4.25
CA GLY A 383 -10.10 -22.11 -4.93
C GLY A 383 -10.99 -20.89 -5.16
N GLU A 384 -10.66 -19.70 -4.70
CA GLU A 384 -11.33 -18.46 -5.08
C GLU A 384 -10.76 -17.89 -6.38
N GLU A 385 -11.64 -17.49 -7.29
CA GLU A 385 -11.26 -16.84 -8.55
C GLU A 385 -11.19 -15.31 -8.41
N ILE A 386 -11.96 -14.73 -7.50
CA ILE A 386 -12.07 -13.31 -7.26
C ILE A 386 -12.03 -13.06 -5.75
N HIS A 387 -10.95 -12.46 -5.27
CA HIS A 387 -10.78 -12.14 -3.87
C HIS A 387 -10.66 -10.62 -3.70
N CYS A 388 -11.70 -9.98 -3.20
CA CYS A 388 -11.73 -8.53 -2.98
C CYS A 388 -12.49 -8.17 -1.72
N ASP A 389 -12.22 -6.97 -1.20
CA ASP A 389 -12.99 -6.41 -0.09
C ASP A 389 -14.17 -5.52 -0.57
N GLN A 390 -14.85 -4.89 0.37
CA GLN A 390 -15.99 -3.99 0.12
C GLN A 390 -15.64 -2.73 -0.71
N HIS A 391 -14.38 -2.39 -0.86
CA HIS A 391 -13.88 -1.27 -1.65
C HIS A 391 -13.33 -1.71 -3.01
N GLY A 392 -13.45 -2.99 -3.36
CA GLY A 392 -12.89 -3.56 -4.59
C GLY A 392 -11.37 -3.64 -4.59
N ARG A 393 -10.73 -3.60 -3.41
CA ARG A 393 -9.30 -3.82 -3.26
C ARG A 393 -8.96 -5.29 -3.41
N VAL A 394 -7.77 -5.58 -3.87
CA VAL A 394 -7.25 -6.95 -4.01
C VAL A 394 -5.88 -7.07 -3.34
N LYS A 395 -5.42 -8.29 -3.13
CA LYS A 395 -4.09 -8.59 -2.61
C LYS A 395 -3.19 -9.11 -3.72
N VAL A 396 -1.89 -8.88 -3.58
CA VAL A 396 -0.90 -9.26 -4.60
C VAL A 396 0.35 -9.84 -3.96
N GLN A 397 1.08 -10.64 -4.72
CA GLN A 397 2.45 -11.02 -4.42
C GLN A 397 3.40 -10.33 -5.40
N PHE A 398 4.39 -9.60 -4.86
CA PHE A 398 5.49 -9.05 -5.65
C PHE A 398 6.49 -10.14 -6.00
N HIS A 399 7.14 -10.05 -7.16
CA HIS A 399 8.11 -11.07 -7.60
C HIS A 399 9.36 -11.16 -6.72
N TRP A 400 9.69 -10.09 -6.01
CA TRP A 400 10.81 -10.07 -5.06
C TRP A 400 10.45 -10.62 -3.67
N ASP A 401 9.16 -10.75 -3.35
CA ASP A 401 8.72 -11.26 -2.06
C ASP A 401 8.90 -12.79 -2.00
N ARG A 402 9.92 -13.21 -1.25
CA ARG A 402 10.32 -14.61 -1.10
C ARG A 402 9.61 -15.33 0.03
N GLU A 403 8.98 -14.60 0.94
CA GLU A 403 8.41 -15.14 2.18
C GLU A 403 6.93 -15.43 2.01
N ALA A 404 6.27 -14.75 1.08
CA ALA A 404 4.85 -14.94 0.79
C ALA A 404 4.55 -16.29 0.11
N GLN A 405 3.36 -16.83 0.39
CA GLN A 405 2.90 -18.16 -0.06
C GLN A 405 1.82 -18.09 -1.15
N ALA A 406 1.65 -16.95 -1.79
CA ALA A 406 0.64 -16.69 -2.82
C ALA A 406 -0.82 -16.92 -2.34
N ASP A 407 -1.10 -16.63 -1.09
CA ASP A 407 -2.40 -16.75 -0.43
C ASP A 407 -3.03 -15.39 -0.09
N GLU A 408 -4.08 -15.40 0.70
CA GLU A 408 -4.78 -14.20 1.19
C GLU A 408 -3.98 -13.37 2.21
N HIS A 409 -2.82 -13.83 2.66
CA HIS A 409 -1.96 -13.12 3.62
C HIS A 409 -0.77 -12.42 2.97
N THR A 410 -0.60 -12.56 1.66
CA THR A 410 0.59 -12.15 0.91
C THR A 410 0.88 -10.65 0.99
N SER A 411 -0.13 -9.78 0.93
CA SER A 411 0.04 -8.33 1.03
C SER A 411 -1.10 -7.66 1.80
N CYS A 412 -0.99 -6.33 1.97
CA CYS A 412 -2.15 -5.52 2.34
C CYS A 412 -3.18 -5.48 1.20
N TRP A 413 -4.35 -4.92 1.47
CA TRP A 413 -5.35 -4.62 0.47
C TRP A 413 -4.94 -3.43 -0.40
N LEU A 414 -4.71 -3.66 -1.71
CA LEU A 414 -4.35 -2.65 -2.68
C LEU A 414 -5.60 -2.10 -3.38
N ARG A 415 -5.73 -0.78 -3.43
CA ARG A 415 -6.76 -0.12 -4.24
C ARG A 415 -6.48 -0.36 -5.72
N VAL A 416 -7.56 -0.56 -6.50
CA VAL A 416 -7.47 -0.70 -7.96
C VAL A 416 -7.90 0.63 -8.58
N ALA A 417 -7.02 1.24 -9.37
CA ALA A 417 -7.34 2.45 -10.10
C ALA A 417 -8.36 2.16 -11.21
N SER A 418 -9.32 3.06 -11.38
CA SER A 418 -10.29 3.02 -12.45
C SER A 418 -10.20 4.30 -13.28
N GLY A 419 -10.51 4.22 -14.55
CA GLY A 419 -10.57 5.39 -15.44
C GLY A 419 -11.66 6.39 -15.04
N TRP A 420 -12.65 5.97 -14.28
CA TRP A 420 -13.76 6.81 -13.81
C TRP A 420 -14.36 6.23 -12.54
N ALA A 421 -14.37 6.98 -11.44
CA ALA A 421 -14.85 6.56 -10.14
C ALA A 421 -15.62 7.68 -9.45
N GLY A 422 -16.91 7.50 -9.24
CA GLY A 422 -17.81 8.39 -8.50
C GLY A 422 -18.64 7.63 -7.47
N ASP A 423 -19.54 8.33 -6.77
CA ASP A 423 -20.43 7.67 -5.80
C ASP A 423 -21.51 6.85 -6.52
N ARG A 424 -21.32 5.54 -6.58
CA ARG A 424 -22.15 4.53 -7.25
C ARG A 424 -22.27 4.71 -8.76
N TYR A 425 -21.32 5.44 -9.40
CA TYR A 425 -21.19 5.51 -10.84
C TYR A 425 -19.72 5.50 -11.27
N GLY A 426 -19.46 5.01 -12.46
CA GLY A 426 -18.11 4.88 -13.00
C GLY A 426 -17.87 3.53 -13.67
N ALA A 427 -16.62 3.16 -13.80
CA ALA A 427 -16.18 1.87 -14.34
C ALA A 427 -15.52 1.05 -13.24
N ILE A 428 -15.85 -0.23 -13.15
CA ILE A 428 -15.24 -1.16 -12.21
C ILE A 428 -14.94 -2.48 -12.91
N ALA A 429 -13.70 -2.97 -12.75
CA ALA A 429 -13.29 -4.31 -13.11
C ALA A 429 -12.30 -4.81 -12.05
N ILE A 430 -12.65 -5.87 -11.34
CA ILE A 430 -11.82 -6.44 -10.28
C ILE A 430 -10.82 -7.41 -10.91
N PRO A 431 -9.50 -7.20 -10.75
CA PRO A 431 -8.50 -8.18 -11.15
C PRO A 431 -8.69 -9.49 -10.39
N ARG A 432 -8.59 -10.61 -11.11
CA ARG A 432 -8.81 -11.96 -10.54
C ARG A 432 -7.50 -12.55 -10.02
N VAL A 433 -7.62 -13.52 -9.13
CA VAL A 433 -6.50 -14.32 -8.63
C VAL A 433 -5.73 -14.93 -9.81
N GLY A 434 -4.42 -14.82 -9.80
CA GLY A 434 -3.51 -15.25 -10.87
C GLY A 434 -3.24 -14.21 -11.96
N MET A 435 -4.01 -13.11 -12.04
CA MET A 435 -3.71 -12.04 -13.02
C MET A 435 -2.46 -11.25 -12.63
N GLU A 436 -1.66 -10.92 -13.65
CA GLU A 436 -0.56 -9.98 -13.50
C GLU A 436 -1.07 -8.53 -13.53
N VAL A 437 -0.67 -7.76 -12.53
CA VAL A 437 -1.06 -6.35 -12.38
C VAL A 437 0.15 -5.44 -12.31
N LEU A 438 -0.03 -4.21 -12.76
CA LEU A 438 0.96 -3.14 -12.65
C LEU A 438 0.67 -2.36 -11.37
N VAL A 439 1.63 -2.35 -10.45
CA VAL A 439 1.56 -1.67 -9.15
C VAL A 439 2.44 -0.44 -9.17
N SER A 440 1.87 0.71 -8.85
CA SER A 440 2.59 1.95 -8.58
C SER A 440 2.53 2.27 -7.10
N PHE A 441 3.39 3.15 -6.64
CA PHE A 441 3.52 3.50 -5.22
C PHE A 441 3.25 4.99 -5.04
N LEU A 442 2.30 5.35 -4.17
CA LEU A 442 1.97 6.74 -3.91
C LEU A 442 3.19 7.45 -3.30
N GLU A 443 3.59 8.59 -3.88
CA GLU A 443 4.81 9.33 -3.51
C GLU A 443 6.11 8.49 -3.54
N GLY A 444 6.08 7.32 -4.19
CA GLY A 444 7.17 6.36 -4.20
C GLY A 444 7.31 5.55 -2.90
N ASP A 445 6.38 5.66 -1.96
CA ASP A 445 6.40 4.95 -0.69
C ASP A 445 6.09 3.46 -0.87
N PRO A 446 7.02 2.53 -0.58
CA PRO A 446 6.79 1.09 -0.69
C PRO A 446 5.62 0.59 0.18
N ASP A 447 5.23 1.33 1.22
CA ASP A 447 4.10 0.98 2.08
C ASP A 447 2.74 1.47 1.54
N GLN A 448 2.73 2.18 0.39
CA GLN A 448 1.53 2.73 -0.24
C GLN A 448 1.33 2.21 -1.68
N PRO A 449 1.22 0.89 -1.88
CA PRO A 449 1.02 0.30 -3.19
C PRO A 449 -0.39 0.56 -3.74
N LEU A 450 -0.49 0.77 -5.06
CA LEU A 450 -1.73 1.02 -5.81
C LEU A 450 -1.70 0.30 -7.15
N ILE A 451 -2.72 -0.48 -7.50
CA ILE A 451 -2.83 -1.12 -8.80
C ILE A 451 -3.31 -0.11 -9.83
N THR A 452 -2.53 0.07 -10.90
CA THR A 452 -2.79 1.03 -11.98
C THR A 452 -3.20 0.38 -13.30
N GLY A 453 -3.08 -0.94 -13.43
CA GLY A 453 -3.48 -1.69 -14.62
C GLY A 453 -3.26 -3.18 -14.50
N CYS A 454 -3.65 -3.92 -15.56
CA CYS A 454 -3.39 -5.34 -15.71
C CYS A 454 -2.52 -5.57 -16.95
N LEU A 455 -1.71 -6.61 -16.94
CA LEU A 455 -0.80 -6.98 -18.01
C LEU A 455 -1.15 -8.36 -18.57
N TYR A 456 -1.06 -8.51 -19.90
CA TYR A 456 -1.09 -9.81 -20.54
C TYR A 456 0.32 -10.41 -20.57
N HIS A 457 0.41 -11.73 -20.49
CA HIS A 457 1.65 -12.48 -20.59
C HIS A 457 1.43 -13.79 -21.37
N VAL A 458 2.44 -14.65 -21.44
CA VAL A 458 2.40 -15.88 -22.28
C VAL A 458 1.28 -16.84 -21.90
N GLU A 459 0.92 -16.93 -20.62
CA GLU A 459 -0.15 -17.81 -20.12
C GLU A 459 -1.52 -17.10 -20.09
N HIS A 460 -1.55 -15.78 -19.87
CA HIS A 460 -2.76 -14.94 -19.92
C HIS A 460 -2.74 -14.06 -21.19
N VAL A 461 -3.14 -14.68 -22.31
CA VAL A 461 -3.11 -14.01 -23.62
C VAL A 461 -4.31 -13.06 -23.81
N PRO A 462 -4.21 -12.05 -24.70
CA PRO A 462 -5.33 -11.20 -25.07
C PRO A 462 -6.55 -12.01 -25.54
N PRO A 463 -7.79 -11.51 -25.33
CA PRO A 463 -9.03 -12.23 -25.71
C PRO A 463 -9.25 -12.37 -27.22
N ILE A 464 -8.36 -11.83 -28.02
CA ILE A 464 -8.35 -11.85 -29.49
C ILE A 464 -7.01 -12.34 -30.01
N GLU A 465 -7.01 -13.10 -31.09
CA GLU A 465 -5.78 -13.57 -31.75
C GLU A 465 -5.03 -12.40 -32.39
N LEU A 466 -3.84 -12.10 -31.90
CA LEU A 466 -2.95 -11.07 -32.43
C LEU A 466 -1.75 -11.73 -33.15
N PRO A 467 -1.23 -11.11 -34.20
CA PRO A 467 -1.64 -9.85 -34.85
C PRO A 467 -2.77 -9.97 -35.88
N ALA A 468 -3.36 -11.15 -36.08
CA ALA A 468 -4.35 -11.43 -37.10
C ALA A 468 -5.58 -10.51 -37.03
N HIS A 469 -6.03 -10.19 -35.83
CA HIS A 469 -7.21 -9.36 -35.57
C HIS A 469 -6.89 -8.04 -34.88
N LYS A 470 -5.79 -7.37 -35.29
CA LYS A 470 -5.33 -6.10 -34.72
C LYS A 470 -6.30 -4.91 -34.83
N THR A 471 -7.33 -5.04 -35.67
CA THR A 471 -8.39 -4.04 -35.86
C THR A 471 -9.56 -4.22 -34.91
N ARG A 472 -9.52 -5.26 -34.04
CA ARG A 472 -10.56 -5.52 -33.06
C ARG A 472 -10.26 -4.86 -31.73
N SER A 473 -11.30 -4.29 -31.13
CA SER A 473 -11.35 -3.90 -29.72
C SER A 473 -12.39 -4.76 -29.02
N SER A 474 -12.08 -5.27 -27.80
CA SER A 474 -12.99 -6.14 -27.06
C SER A 474 -12.97 -5.83 -25.58
N PHE A 475 -14.17 -5.80 -24.98
CA PHE A 475 -14.36 -5.93 -23.53
C PHE A 475 -15.05 -7.27 -23.29
N LYS A 476 -14.30 -8.22 -22.78
CA LYS A 476 -14.75 -9.60 -22.57
C LYS A 476 -14.58 -10.01 -21.11
N THR A 477 -15.65 -10.50 -20.50
CA THR A 477 -15.65 -11.04 -19.15
C THR A 477 -15.62 -12.56 -19.16
N LEU A 478 -15.46 -13.17 -18.01
CA LEU A 478 -15.50 -14.63 -17.84
C LEU A 478 -16.49 -14.96 -16.73
N SER A 479 -17.35 -15.94 -16.95
CA SER A 479 -18.27 -16.43 -15.91
C SER A 479 -17.49 -16.99 -14.72
N SER A 480 -18.00 -16.78 -13.50
CA SER A 480 -17.42 -17.27 -12.27
C SER A 480 -18.53 -17.83 -11.37
N PRO A 481 -18.28 -18.96 -10.64
CA PRO A 481 -17.10 -19.79 -10.70
C PRO A 481 -17.09 -20.75 -11.90
N GLY A 482 -15.91 -21.28 -12.24
CA GLY A 482 -15.73 -22.36 -13.21
C GLY A 482 -15.39 -21.96 -14.63
N GLY A 483 -15.53 -20.69 -15.01
CA GLY A 483 -15.00 -20.15 -16.27
C GLY A 483 -15.73 -20.59 -17.56
N GLU A 484 -16.84 -21.31 -17.49
CA GLU A 484 -17.63 -21.71 -18.66
C GLU A 484 -18.64 -20.63 -19.04
N GLY A 485 -18.29 -19.77 -19.99
CA GLY A 485 -19.16 -18.69 -20.48
C GLY A 485 -18.53 -17.32 -20.35
N TYR A 486 -19.12 -16.35 -21.05
CA TYR A 486 -18.58 -14.98 -21.10
C TYR A 486 -19.64 -13.97 -21.56
N ASN A 487 -19.46 -12.70 -21.23
CA ASN A 487 -20.14 -11.58 -21.87
C ASN A 487 -19.11 -10.81 -22.69
N GLU A 488 -19.50 -10.26 -23.86
CA GLU A 488 -18.56 -9.56 -24.73
C GLU A 488 -19.22 -8.36 -25.42
N LEU A 489 -18.53 -7.23 -25.43
CA LEU A 489 -18.72 -6.13 -26.37
C LEU A 489 -17.46 -6.06 -27.23
N ARG A 490 -17.61 -6.34 -28.55
CA ARG A 490 -16.52 -6.34 -29.51
C ARG A 490 -16.81 -5.40 -30.67
N ILE A 491 -15.81 -4.67 -31.09
CA ILE A 491 -15.84 -3.77 -32.22
C ILE A 491 -14.78 -4.22 -33.21
N GLU A 492 -15.15 -4.45 -34.46
CA GLU A 492 -14.25 -4.72 -35.58
C GLU A 492 -14.26 -3.51 -36.50
N ASP A 493 -13.09 -2.88 -36.74
CA ASP A 493 -12.92 -1.71 -37.55
C ASP A 493 -12.26 -2.00 -38.93
N ARG A 494 -12.16 -3.26 -39.33
CA ARG A 494 -11.59 -3.64 -40.62
C ARG A 494 -12.52 -3.19 -41.73
N LYS A 495 -12.01 -2.30 -42.62
CA LYS A 495 -12.76 -1.73 -43.74
C LYS A 495 -13.45 -2.80 -44.58
N GLY A 496 -14.77 -2.68 -44.74
CA GLY A 496 -15.65 -3.61 -45.47
C GLY A 496 -16.04 -4.86 -44.66
N ALA A 497 -15.68 -4.91 -43.40
CA ALA A 497 -16.07 -5.98 -42.47
C ALA A 497 -16.31 -5.42 -41.05
N GLU A 498 -16.71 -4.15 -40.97
CA GLU A 498 -17.00 -3.45 -39.75
C GLU A 498 -18.17 -4.14 -39.01
N GLN A 499 -18.02 -4.33 -37.67
CA GLN A 499 -19.03 -5.01 -36.87
C GLN A 499 -19.02 -4.52 -35.44
N VAL A 500 -20.20 -4.32 -34.87
CA VAL A 500 -20.39 -4.29 -33.40
C VAL A 500 -21.09 -5.57 -33.01
N TYR A 501 -20.44 -6.36 -32.14
CA TYR A 501 -20.94 -7.64 -31.65
C TYR A 501 -21.16 -7.55 -30.14
N ILE A 502 -22.35 -7.95 -29.69
CA ILE A 502 -22.72 -8.02 -28.28
C ILE A 502 -23.17 -9.44 -27.98
N HIS A 503 -22.59 -10.02 -26.95
CA HIS A 503 -22.92 -11.35 -26.46
C HIS A 503 -23.22 -11.30 -24.98
N ALA A 504 -24.41 -11.75 -24.59
CA ALA A 504 -24.80 -12.02 -23.20
C ALA A 504 -24.85 -13.52 -22.98
N GLN A 505 -24.13 -14.02 -22.00
CA GLN A 505 -24.09 -15.45 -21.71
C GLN A 505 -25.46 -16.03 -21.29
N ARG A 506 -26.26 -15.22 -20.62
CA ARG A 506 -27.57 -15.62 -20.11
C ARG A 506 -28.64 -14.63 -20.47
N ASP A 507 -28.72 -13.53 -19.78
CA ASP A 507 -29.81 -12.57 -19.90
C ASP A 507 -29.29 -11.25 -20.46
N TRP A 508 -30.10 -10.59 -21.27
CA TRP A 508 -29.87 -9.24 -21.80
C TRP A 508 -31.03 -8.36 -21.41
N ASP A 509 -30.83 -7.44 -20.48
CA ASP A 509 -31.79 -6.43 -20.06
C ASP A 509 -31.46 -5.08 -20.71
N GLN A 510 -32.43 -4.46 -21.35
CA GLN A 510 -32.31 -3.13 -21.92
C GLN A 510 -33.42 -2.25 -21.39
N ARG A 511 -33.07 -1.17 -20.72
CA ARG A 511 -34.00 -0.18 -20.19
C ARG A 511 -33.75 1.18 -20.80
N ILE A 512 -34.78 1.80 -21.39
CA ILE A 512 -34.71 3.10 -22.06
C ILE A 512 -35.80 3.97 -21.44
N GLU A 513 -35.41 5.06 -20.77
CA GLU A 513 -36.37 5.91 -20.04
C GLU A 513 -37.16 6.85 -20.93
N HIS A 514 -36.78 7.04 -22.21
CA HIS A 514 -37.45 7.94 -23.14
C HIS A 514 -37.63 7.30 -24.53
N ASP A 515 -36.81 7.58 -25.53
CA ASP A 515 -37.03 7.13 -26.90
C ASP A 515 -35.98 6.08 -27.30
N GLN A 516 -36.41 5.02 -28.01
CA GLN A 516 -35.55 4.14 -28.78
C GLN A 516 -35.74 4.40 -30.28
N ARG A 517 -34.66 4.69 -31.00
CA ARG A 517 -34.66 4.84 -32.46
C ARG A 517 -33.73 3.81 -33.09
N LEU A 518 -34.25 2.95 -33.95
CA LEU A 518 -33.51 1.93 -34.67
C LEU A 518 -33.62 2.18 -36.18
N HIS A 519 -32.49 2.39 -36.85
CA HIS A 519 -32.40 2.48 -38.30
C HIS A 519 -31.53 1.34 -38.84
N VAL A 520 -32.06 0.50 -39.69
CA VAL A 520 -31.35 -0.65 -40.28
C VAL A 520 -31.31 -0.41 -41.81
N GLY A 521 -30.10 -0.26 -42.34
CA GLY A 521 -29.91 0.07 -43.76
C GLY A 521 -30.14 -1.08 -44.73
N ASN A 522 -30.12 -2.32 -44.25
CA ASN A 522 -30.34 -3.51 -45.07
C ASN A 522 -31.38 -4.43 -44.41
N GLU A 523 -30.99 -5.51 -43.80
CA GLU A 523 -31.90 -6.53 -43.25
C GLU A 523 -31.89 -6.58 -41.73
N ARG A 524 -33.02 -6.92 -41.13
CA ARG A 524 -33.13 -7.24 -39.71
C ARG A 524 -33.60 -8.68 -39.54
N HIS A 525 -32.80 -9.50 -38.86
CA HIS A 525 -33.10 -10.88 -38.48
C HIS A 525 -33.40 -10.95 -37.01
N GLU A 526 -34.46 -11.64 -36.65
CA GLU A 526 -34.90 -11.84 -35.27
C GLU A 526 -35.26 -13.34 -35.09
N HIS A 527 -34.67 -13.98 -34.05
CA HIS A 527 -34.98 -15.36 -33.71
C HIS A 527 -35.22 -15.47 -32.21
N THR A 528 -36.40 -15.96 -31.80
CA THR A 528 -36.77 -16.18 -30.42
C THR A 528 -37.13 -17.65 -30.27
N ALA A 529 -36.34 -18.41 -29.47
CA ALA A 529 -36.55 -19.87 -29.33
C ALA A 529 -37.76 -20.24 -28.50
N ALA A 530 -38.27 -19.35 -27.66
CA ALA A 530 -39.43 -19.58 -26.81
C ALA A 530 -40.50 -18.50 -27.09
N ASN A 531 -41.08 -17.91 -26.05
CA ASN A 531 -42.15 -16.93 -26.18
C ASN A 531 -41.63 -15.55 -26.48
N HIS A 532 -42.33 -14.78 -27.27
CA HIS A 532 -42.11 -13.35 -27.49
C HIS A 532 -43.32 -12.56 -26.93
N TYR A 533 -43.09 -11.68 -25.97
CA TYR A 533 -44.10 -10.82 -25.38
C TYR A 533 -43.85 -9.38 -25.81
N SER A 534 -44.88 -8.66 -26.25
CA SER A 534 -44.80 -7.26 -26.64
C SER A 534 -46.06 -6.53 -26.19
N GLU A 535 -45.91 -5.44 -25.48
CA GLU A 535 -47.00 -4.57 -25.02
C GLU A 535 -46.76 -3.15 -25.48
N HIS A 536 -47.78 -2.52 -26.05
CA HIS A 536 -47.79 -1.12 -26.48
C HIS A 536 -48.94 -0.41 -25.76
N LEU A 537 -48.58 0.49 -24.84
CA LEU A 537 -49.57 1.21 -24.03
C LEU A 537 -50.30 2.29 -24.82
N ALA A 538 -49.91 2.60 -26.04
CA ALA A 538 -50.53 3.54 -26.94
C ALA A 538 -50.66 2.92 -28.34
N GLU A 539 -50.35 3.62 -29.42
CA GLU A 539 -50.54 3.17 -30.78
C GLU A 539 -49.36 2.38 -31.33
N LEU A 540 -49.65 1.36 -32.13
CA LEU A 540 -48.65 0.64 -32.93
C LEU A 540 -48.87 1.00 -34.41
N HIS A 541 -47.92 1.75 -35.01
CA HIS A 541 -47.90 2.05 -36.43
C HIS A 541 -46.92 1.10 -37.17
N ARG A 542 -47.43 0.42 -38.21
CA ARG A 542 -46.60 -0.47 -39.02
C ARG A 542 -46.91 -0.29 -40.52
N THR A 543 -45.93 0.08 -41.30
CA THR A 543 -46.00 0.17 -42.76
C THR A 543 -45.08 -0.83 -43.39
N VAL A 544 -45.59 -1.63 -44.36
CA VAL A 544 -44.82 -2.60 -45.12
C VAL A 544 -45.03 -2.25 -46.60
N HIS A 545 -43.97 -1.89 -47.30
CA HIS A 545 -44.03 -1.54 -48.76
C HIS A 545 -44.08 -2.76 -49.66
N GLY A 546 -43.57 -3.90 -49.22
CA GLY A 546 -43.64 -5.17 -49.94
C GLY A 546 -44.67 -6.12 -49.32
N ASP A 547 -44.49 -7.42 -49.53
CA ASP A 547 -45.36 -8.43 -49.00
C ASP A 547 -45.15 -8.62 -47.51
N ARG A 548 -46.23 -8.92 -46.79
CA ARG A 548 -46.18 -9.45 -45.41
C ARG A 548 -46.51 -10.94 -45.47
N LEU A 549 -45.55 -11.77 -45.16
CA LEU A 549 -45.71 -13.23 -45.05
C LEU A 549 -45.82 -13.59 -43.58
N THR A 550 -46.85 -14.38 -43.24
CA THR A 550 -47.05 -14.86 -41.83
C THR A 550 -47.44 -16.32 -41.90
N GLU A 551 -46.69 -17.21 -41.25
CA GLU A 551 -47.04 -18.63 -41.04
C GLU A 551 -47.27 -18.87 -39.56
N LEU A 552 -48.43 -19.36 -39.19
CA LEU A 552 -48.80 -19.80 -37.82
C LEU A 552 -49.02 -21.30 -37.85
N LYS A 553 -48.17 -22.06 -37.19
CA LYS A 553 -48.31 -23.55 -37.09
C LYS A 553 -49.33 -24.01 -36.07
N SER A 554 -49.99 -23.08 -35.40
CA SER A 554 -51.06 -23.34 -34.42
C SER A 554 -52.19 -22.29 -34.64
N SER A 555 -52.78 -21.79 -33.60
CA SER A 555 -53.94 -20.89 -33.63
C SER A 555 -53.54 -19.41 -33.62
N ASP A 556 -54.29 -18.61 -34.36
CA ASP A 556 -54.29 -17.13 -34.23
C ASP A 556 -55.45 -16.69 -33.35
N HIS A 557 -55.20 -15.87 -32.32
CA HIS A 557 -56.22 -15.33 -31.44
C HIS A 557 -56.16 -13.79 -31.49
N LEU A 558 -57.20 -13.21 -32.08
CA LEU A 558 -57.36 -11.74 -32.20
C LEU A 558 -58.55 -11.27 -31.39
N SER A 559 -58.32 -10.39 -30.43
CA SER A 559 -59.37 -9.70 -29.65
C SER A 559 -59.28 -8.21 -29.84
N ILE A 560 -60.34 -7.57 -30.24
CA ILE A 560 -60.42 -6.12 -30.50
C ILE A 560 -61.62 -5.54 -29.72
N ALA A 561 -61.36 -4.68 -28.75
CA ALA A 561 -62.40 -4.06 -27.97
C ALA A 561 -63.22 -3.00 -28.76
N GLY A 562 -62.61 -2.39 -29.73
CA GLY A 562 -63.23 -1.39 -30.61
C GLY A 562 -63.61 -1.92 -31.98
N ASN A 563 -63.25 -1.20 -33.04
CA ASN A 563 -63.58 -1.54 -34.42
C ASN A 563 -62.39 -2.13 -35.17
N GLN A 564 -62.64 -3.10 -36.05
CA GLN A 564 -61.67 -3.56 -37.04
C GLN A 564 -62.06 -3.03 -38.42
N HIS A 565 -61.22 -2.23 -39.03
CA HIS A 565 -61.35 -1.74 -40.42
C HIS A 565 -60.34 -2.47 -41.29
N CYS A 566 -60.85 -3.17 -42.33
CA CYS A 566 -60.00 -3.83 -43.30
C CYS A 566 -60.38 -3.32 -44.73
N ARG A 567 -59.36 -2.81 -45.47
CA ARG A 567 -59.51 -2.42 -46.88
C ARG A 567 -58.50 -3.18 -47.73
N ILE A 568 -58.99 -3.95 -48.70
CA ILE A 568 -58.20 -4.77 -49.59
C ILE A 568 -58.47 -4.28 -51.03
N GLY A 569 -57.41 -3.90 -51.78
CA GLY A 569 -57.55 -3.28 -53.09
C GLY A 569 -57.94 -4.26 -54.19
N GLN A 570 -57.64 -5.53 -54.03
CA GLN A 570 -57.92 -6.55 -55.06
C GLN A 570 -58.84 -7.67 -54.46
N SER A 571 -58.30 -8.67 -53.81
CA SER A 571 -59.05 -9.87 -53.42
C SER A 571 -58.78 -10.24 -51.95
N LEU A 572 -59.85 -10.61 -51.23
CA LEU A 572 -59.76 -11.32 -49.97
C LEU A 572 -60.08 -12.80 -50.25
N LEU A 573 -59.08 -13.67 -50.12
CA LEU A 573 -59.21 -15.10 -50.33
C LEU A 573 -59.06 -15.80 -48.98
N ALA A 574 -60.08 -16.57 -48.57
CA ALA A 574 -60.06 -17.36 -47.33
C ALA A 574 -60.45 -18.79 -47.65
N ASP A 575 -59.54 -19.72 -47.38
CA ASP A 575 -59.82 -21.16 -47.48
C ASP A 575 -59.76 -21.76 -46.06
N VAL A 576 -60.90 -22.34 -45.63
CA VAL A 576 -61.07 -22.81 -44.24
C VAL A 576 -61.56 -24.24 -44.23
N GLY A 577 -60.78 -25.17 -43.71
CA GLY A 577 -61.02 -26.61 -43.76
C GLY A 577 -62.28 -27.10 -43.05
N ARG A 578 -62.82 -26.38 -42.05
CA ARG A 578 -63.98 -26.83 -41.28
C ARG A 578 -65.14 -25.86 -41.30
N GLU A 579 -65.00 -24.63 -40.80
CA GLU A 579 -66.12 -23.76 -40.49
C GLU A 579 -65.70 -22.30 -40.59
N ILE A 580 -66.52 -21.48 -41.23
CA ILE A 580 -66.52 -20.01 -41.10
C ILE A 580 -67.78 -19.63 -40.38
N HIS A 581 -67.60 -19.11 -39.16
CA HIS A 581 -68.73 -18.64 -38.35
C HIS A 581 -68.68 -17.10 -38.23
N LEU A 582 -69.65 -16.45 -38.82
CA LEU A 582 -69.84 -14.98 -38.74
C LEU A 582 -71.11 -14.67 -37.97
N ALA A 583 -70.96 -14.10 -36.77
CA ALA A 583 -72.09 -13.74 -35.95
C ALA A 583 -72.08 -12.23 -35.65
N SER A 584 -73.22 -11.56 -35.70
CA SER A 584 -73.39 -10.18 -35.34
C SER A 584 -74.66 -10.00 -34.49
N GLY A 585 -74.55 -9.24 -33.39
CA GLY A 585 -75.71 -8.95 -32.50
C GLY A 585 -76.78 -8.10 -33.15
N ARG A 586 -76.52 -7.41 -34.24
CA ARG A 586 -77.47 -6.49 -34.88
C ARG A 586 -77.63 -6.70 -36.41
N LYS A 587 -76.55 -6.67 -37.19
CA LYS A 587 -76.65 -6.59 -38.66
C LYS A 587 -75.41 -7.19 -39.32
N ILE A 588 -75.62 -7.99 -40.36
CA ILE A 588 -74.65 -8.42 -41.34
C ILE A 588 -75.10 -7.88 -42.68
N VAL A 589 -74.23 -7.17 -43.38
CA VAL A 589 -74.46 -6.71 -44.77
C VAL A 589 -73.40 -7.35 -45.62
N ILE A 590 -73.80 -8.02 -46.69
CA ILE A 590 -72.91 -8.58 -47.70
C ILE A 590 -73.36 -7.94 -49.02
N GLU A 591 -72.47 -7.15 -49.64
CA GLU A 591 -72.81 -6.37 -50.86
C GLU A 591 -71.75 -6.72 -51.92
N ALA A 592 -72.17 -6.95 -53.13
CA ALA A 592 -71.34 -7.21 -54.28
C ALA A 592 -71.85 -6.33 -55.45
N GLY A 593 -70.91 -5.69 -56.15
CA GLY A 593 -71.27 -4.78 -57.26
C GLY A 593 -71.81 -5.53 -58.49
N MET A 594 -71.46 -6.79 -58.68
CA MET A 594 -71.90 -7.56 -59.85
C MET A 594 -72.53 -8.92 -59.48
N GLU A 595 -71.90 -9.70 -58.65
CA GLU A 595 -72.37 -11.05 -58.32
C GLU A 595 -72.08 -11.42 -56.88
N LEU A 596 -73.13 -11.93 -56.17
CA LEU A 596 -72.98 -12.65 -54.89
C LEU A 596 -73.47 -14.07 -55.07
N THR A 597 -72.60 -15.04 -54.87
CA THR A 597 -72.96 -16.46 -54.86
C THR A 597 -72.70 -17.09 -53.46
N ILE A 598 -73.74 -17.75 -52.89
CA ILE A 598 -73.64 -18.56 -51.70
C ILE A 598 -73.87 -19.99 -52.10
N LYS A 599 -72.86 -20.88 -51.94
CA LYS A 599 -72.95 -22.23 -52.42
C LYS A 599 -72.66 -23.25 -51.28
N ALA A 600 -73.47 -24.28 -51.19
CA ALA A 600 -73.23 -25.40 -50.29
C ALA A 600 -73.62 -26.74 -50.95
N GLY A 601 -72.68 -27.70 -51.04
CA GLY A 601 -72.86 -28.91 -51.76
C GLY A 601 -73.30 -28.70 -53.23
N GLY A 602 -74.37 -29.23 -53.67
CA GLY A 602 -74.91 -28.99 -54.99
C GLY A 602 -75.92 -27.81 -55.07
N SER A 603 -76.20 -27.12 -54.00
CA SER A 603 -77.14 -26.02 -53.93
C SER A 603 -76.44 -24.66 -53.85
N PHE A 604 -77.06 -23.59 -54.44
CA PHE A 604 -76.55 -22.26 -54.39
C PHE A 604 -77.67 -21.19 -54.41
N ILE A 605 -77.34 -20.02 -53.91
CA ILE A 605 -78.07 -18.77 -54.07
C ILE A 605 -77.15 -17.83 -54.82
N LYS A 606 -77.56 -17.28 -55.96
CA LYS A 606 -76.81 -16.32 -56.74
C LYS A 606 -77.67 -15.04 -56.93
N LEU A 607 -77.06 -13.91 -56.68
CA LEU A 607 -77.62 -12.61 -56.95
C LEU A 607 -76.73 -11.93 -57.99
N ASP A 608 -77.32 -11.51 -59.10
CA ASP A 608 -76.62 -10.78 -60.18
C ASP A 608 -77.62 -9.77 -60.85
N PRO A 609 -77.15 -8.96 -61.79
CA PRO A 609 -78.07 -8.00 -62.46
C PRO A 609 -79.27 -8.61 -63.19
N SER A 610 -79.29 -9.89 -63.50
CA SER A 610 -80.37 -10.62 -64.09
C SER A 610 -81.44 -11.03 -63.09
N GLY A 611 -81.18 -10.99 -61.79
CA GLY A 611 -82.13 -11.36 -60.75
C GLY A 611 -81.52 -12.26 -59.66
N VAL A 612 -82.41 -13.01 -58.95
CA VAL A 612 -82.07 -13.95 -57.89
C VAL A 612 -82.29 -15.37 -58.42
N THR A 613 -81.21 -16.14 -58.52
CA THR A 613 -81.30 -17.56 -58.90
C THR A 613 -81.14 -18.41 -57.66
N ILE A 614 -82.05 -19.31 -57.36
CA ILE A 614 -82.01 -20.30 -56.28
C ILE A 614 -82.10 -21.67 -56.97
N SER A 615 -81.10 -22.53 -56.73
CA SER A 615 -81.04 -23.87 -57.36
C SER A 615 -80.60 -24.90 -56.31
N GLY A 616 -81.25 -26.08 -56.35
CA GLY A 616 -80.95 -27.21 -55.47
C GLY A 616 -81.95 -28.38 -55.73
N PRO A 617 -81.64 -29.58 -55.22
CA PRO A 617 -82.58 -30.73 -55.39
C PRO A 617 -83.97 -30.47 -54.78
N THR A 618 -84.09 -29.61 -53.80
CA THR A 618 -85.35 -29.19 -53.23
C THR A 618 -85.21 -27.69 -52.74
N VAL A 619 -86.13 -26.82 -53.17
CA VAL A 619 -86.21 -25.43 -52.70
C VAL A 619 -87.37 -25.31 -51.69
N ARG A 620 -87.07 -24.99 -50.45
CA ARG A 620 -88.10 -24.80 -49.40
C ARG A 620 -88.18 -23.30 -49.05
N ILE A 621 -89.36 -22.73 -49.23
CA ILE A 621 -89.63 -21.36 -48.90
C ILE A 621 -90.70 -21.30 -47.80
N ASN A 622 -90.37 -20.69 -46.64
CA ASN A 622 -91.26 -20.58 -45.49
C ASN A 622 -91.85 -21.93 -45.00
N SER A 623 -91.04 -22.99 -45.03
CA SER A 623 -91.49 -24.42 -44.73
C SER A 623 -91.10 -24.82 -43.28
N GLY A 624 -90.65 -23.90 -42.42
CA GLY A 624 -90.13 -24.26 -41.14
C GLY A 624 -88.74 -24.88 -41.16
N GLY A 625 -88.10 -25.16 -40.05
CA GLY A 625 -86.78 -25.73 -39.88
C GLY A 625 -86.05 -25.09 -38.74
N LYS A 626 -84.83 -25.65 -38.41
CA LYS A 626 -83.92 -25.05 -37.39
C LYS A 626 -82.65 -24.53 -38.09
N PRO A 627 -82.23 -23.30 -37.72
CA PRO A 627 -80.96 -22.79 -38.23
C PRO A 627 -79.81 -23.64 -37.74
N GLY A 628 -78.75 -23.70 -38.52
CA GLY A 628 -77.48 -24.25 -38.05
C GLY A 628 -76.89 -23.41 -36.91
N GLN A 629 -76.16 -24.06 -36.04
CA GLN A 629 -75.45 -23.39 -34.96
C GLN A 629 -73.96 -23.45 -35.29
N GLY A 630 -73.24 -22.33 -35.11
CA GLY A 630 -71.80 -22.25 -35.22
C GLY A 630 -71.08 -22.21 -33.90
N THR A 631 -69.80 -22.33 -33.89
CA THR A 631 -68.92 -22.25 -32.71
C THR A 631 -68.59 -20.78 -32.45
N GLY A 632 -68.86 -20.30 -31.22
CA GLY A 632 -68.50 -18.92 -30.82
C GLY A 632 -67.00 -18.68 -30.76
N ALA A 633 -66.57 -17.48 -31.03
CA ALA A 633 -65.17 -17.06 -30.87
C ALA A 633 -64.78 -16.97 -29.39
N SER A 634 -63.64 -17.55 -29.00
CA SER A 634 -63.08 -17.49 -27.64
C SER A 634 -61.57 -17.27 -27.70
N PRO A 635 -61.14 -16.04 -28.03
CA PRO A 635 -59.71 -15.74 -28.13
C PRO A 635 -59.05 -15.76 -26.75
N ARG A 636 -57.79 -16.24 -26.67
CA ARG A 636 -56.92 -16.09 -25.49
C ARG A 636 -56.33 -14.70 -25.48
N LEU A 637 -56.16 -14.16 -24.31
CA LEU A 637 -55.42 -12.89 -24.11
C LEU A 637 -53.91 -13.16 -24.08
N PRO A 638 -53.08 -12.16 -24.46
CA PRO A 638 -51.65 -12.27 -24.33
C PRO A 638 -51.22 -12.32 -22.85
N GLY A 639 -50.06 -12.88 -22.55
CA GLY A 639 -49.45 -12.83 -21.22
C GLY A 639 -48.73 -11.49 -21.00
N ASP A 640 -48.47 -11.19 -19.73
CA ASP A 640 -47.80 -9.98 -19.31
C ASP A 640 -46.31 -9.97 -19.70
N THR A 641 -45.73 -8.77 -19.93
CA THR A 641 -44.32 -8.55 -20.15
C THR A 641 -43.56 -8.51 -18.81
N ALA A 642 -42.35 -9.09 -18.73
CA ALA A 642 -41.50 -8.97 -17.56
C ALA A 642 -40.72 -7.62 -17.59
N PRO A 643 -40.57 -6.92 -16.45
CA PRO A 643 -39.74 -5.73 -16.38
C PRO A 643 -38.25 -6.08 -16.54
N ALA A 644 -37.46 -5.21 -17.18
CA ALA A 644 -36.01 -5.27 -17.20
C ALA A 644 -35.41 -4.95 -15.82
N ASP A 645 -34.22 -5.46 -15.54
CA ASP A 645 -33.49 -5.22 -14.30
C ASP A 645 -33.17 -3.73 -14.10
N ARG A 646 -32.98 -3.33 -12.85
CA ARG A 646 -32.86 -1.93 -12.44
C ARG A 646 -31.70 -1.73 -11.47
N SER A 647 -30.67 -1.01 -11.87
CA SER A 647 -29.63 -0.54 -10.97
C SER A 647 -29.99 0.80 -10.31
N GLN A 648 -29.32 1.08 -9.17
CA GLN A 648 -29.47 2.38 -8.51
C GLN A 648 -28.57 3.43 -9.21
N ALA A 649 -29.09 4.64 -9.39
CA ALA A 649 -28.29 5.76 -9.86
C ALA A 649 -27.24 6.14 -8.79
N GLY A 650 -26.05 6.49 -9.20
CA GLY A 650 -25.04 7.10 -8.35
C GLY A 650 -25.45 8.51 -7.92
N SER A 651 -24.75 9.07 -6.93
CA SER A 651 -24.97 10.42 -6.45
C SER A 651 -23.79 11.35 -6.72
N LEU A 652 -24.08 12.64 -6.87
CA LEU A 652 -23.07 13.68 -6.86
C LEU A 652 -22.71 14.01 -5.42
N LEU A 653 -21.50 14.51 -5.21
CA LEU A 653 -21.11 15.05 -3.90
C LEU A 653 -22.12 16.12 -3.47
N VAL A 654 -22.67 15.98 -2.25
CA VAL A 654 -23.56 16.99 -1.69
C VAL A 654 -22.83 18.33 -1.54
N PRO A 655 -23.52 19.47 -1.61
CA PRO A 655 -22.90 20.80 -1.55
C PRO A 655 -21.95 20.99 -0.37
N ALA A 656 -22.30 20.53 0.82
CA ALA A 656 -21.46 20.62 2.02
C ALA A 656 -20.14 19.80 1.89
N GLN A 657 -20.21 18.60 1.30
CA GLN A 657 -19.02 17.78 1.02
C GLN A 657 -18.11 18.47 0.01
N ARG A 658 -18.68 19.06 -1.04
CA ARG A 658 -17.94 19.82 -2.05
C ARG A 658 -17.25 21.03 -1.44
N GLN A 659 -17.92 21.75 -0.57
CA GLN A 659 -17.38 22.91 0.13
C GLN A 659 -16.26 22.49 1.11
N ALA A 660 -16.44 21.41 1.85
CA ALA A 660 -15.41 20.84 2.72
C ALA A 660 -14.14 20.50 1.94
N LEU A 661 -14.28 19.88 0.76
CA LEU A 661 -13.19 19.50 -0.12
C LEU A 661 -12.45 20.74 -0.66
N MET A 662 -13.20 21.78 -1.10
CA MET A 662 -12.62 23.02 -1.63
C MET A 662 -11.91 23.86 -0.57
N LEU A 663 -12.40 23.85 0.68
CA LEU A 663 -11.84 24.61 1.78
C LEU A 663 -10.77 23.84 2.58
N GLY A 664 -10.55 22.55 2.28
CA GLY A 664 -9.68 21.69 3.06
C GLY A 664 -10.10 21.54 4.52
N LYS A 665 -11.39 21.73 4.82
CA LYS A 665 -11.96 21.63 6.18
C LYS A 665 -12.73 20.33 6.34
N PRO A 666 -12.77 19.72 7.53
CA PRO A 666 -13.65 18.60 7.82
C PRO A 666 -15.12 19.02 7.68
N LEU A 667 -15.97 18.08 7.25
CA LEU A 667 -17.40 18.34 7.07
C LEU A 667 -18.08 18.86 8.34
N CYS A 668 -17.67 18.33 9.51
CA CYS A 668 -18.16 18.77 10.81
C CYS A 668 -17.86 20.26 11.13
N ALA A 669 -16.71 20.78 10.70
CA ALA A 669 -16.35 22.17 10.92
C ALA A 669 -17.19 23.17 10.08
N ILE A 670 -17.78 22.71 8.97
CA ILE A 670 -18.67 23.53 8.13
C ILE A 670 -20.09 23.58 8.73
N CYS A 671 -20.51 22.51 9.40
CA CYS A 671 -21.81 22.44 10.06
C CYS A 671 -21.86 23.21 11.39
N GLU A 672 -20.69 23.48 12.00
CA GLU A 672 -20.57 24.17 13.30
C GLU A 672 -20.46 25.70 13.17
N GLU A 673 -20.28 26.26 11.98
CA GLU A 673 -20.33 27.72 11.79
C GLU A 673 -21.78 28.19 11.82
N PRO A 674 -22.25 28.89 12.88
CA PRO A 674 -23.61 29.40 12.93
C PRO A 674 -23.76 30.58 11.97
N GLY A 675 -24.55 30.40 10.93
CA GLY A 675 -25.05 31.50 10.13
C GLY A 675 -24.41 31.69 8.76
N SER A 676 -24.71 30.77 7.86
CA SER A 676 -24.85 31.09 6.43
C SER A 676 -26.21 30.56 5.97
N ASP A 677 -27.26 31.29 6.30
CA ASP A 677 -28.48 31.26 5.52
C ASP A 677 -28.17 31.71 4.09
N ALA A 678 -28.24 30.79 3.13
CA ALA A 678 -28.36 31.07 1.71
C ALA A 678 -29.18 29.95 1.04
#